data_9804dda32ad64f06cb93db6b0495e5a1
#
_entry.id   9804dda32ad64f06cb93db6b0495e5a1
#
_cell.length_a   1.000
_cell.length_b   1.000
_cell.length_c   1.000
_cell.angle_alpha   90.00
_cell.angle_beta   90.00
_cell.angle_gamma   90.00
#
_symmetry.space_group_name_H-M   'P 1'
#
loop_
_entity.id
_entity.type
_entity.pdbx_description
1 polymer ?
#
loop_
_entity_poly.entity_id
_entity_poly.type
_entity_poly.pdbx_seq_one_letter_code
_entity_poly.pdbx_strand_id
1 'polypeptide(L)'
;MSNFQLQLLHAADMEGGGGDLLNAPNFISIVDHLEDQYANSLFVSSGDLVLPGPYLNAAADSSLQAAFQTAVEEIYGLEVGSMSGITAASGRVETLLMDLIDAAAVTLGNHEFDLGTGLIEAMIASVVNGDSAADIEWLGSQFPYLSANLDFSGDAALSELATNELLNQDAFQATLEELLANPGKPKLAPAVIAERGGEKIGIIGVTTQILESISSPGDVGVLTGGSNDMQALADLIQPVIDDLEAQGINKIILSSHLQQIQFEEELATLLDGVDIVIAGGSNSLLADQEDQDRGLFPGAGEPYDTYPIITQDASGNDVVVVNTDGGWRYVAELVVEFDEQGRVLVESIDENTSGVYASTDEQVEALWGDLESAFAEGTKGNVANDLVSAVGEFVAEQDGNILGLTDVYLVGEREAVRTEETNLGNLTADANLWYAKQLDEDVVVSFKNGGGIREPIGDVVVKGSDSEPSYQAPGANPVIGKPEGGVSQLDAASSLRFNNDLTIITVTRSKLLEILEHAVAASAPGVTAGQFAQVGGIQYSYDVSQPAGERIQNVVIVNEDGSANDVIAANGRLVGSAEETVKVVTLGFLADGGDGYPLGEDSYQNRVDLMSAFEDDGLFDFADKGTEQDAFAEYMANMFSETPFSEEETPASEDLRIQNLGERSDAIFEVPVDPLLRLYDAAFDRDADGKGLGYWVEVKGATGLGDIANSFIASAEFSGQNGNLENEAFVELMYSNVLEREADSAGKEYWLNQLNNGVDQGTVMVGFTESDESMMLFG
;
A
#
# COMPACT_ATOMS: atom_id res chain seq x y z
N MET A 1 -47.30 -3.41 16.44
CA MET A 1 -46.36 -2.59 17.21
C MET A 1 -45.79 -1.59 16.22
N SER A 2 -45.23 -0.48 16.62
CA SER A 2 -44.56 0.44 15.69
C SER A 2 -43.24 -0.22 15.25
N ASN A 3 -42.83 0.00 14.01
CA ASN A 3 -41.50 -0.40 13.52
C ASN A 3 -40.41 0.15 14.46
N PHE A 4 -39.27 -0.50 14.52
CA PHE A 4 -38.09 0.00 15.23
C PHE A 4 -37.26 0.83 14.29
N GLN A 5 -36.98 2.09 14.63
CA GLN A 5 -36.09 2.97 13.85
C GLN A 5 -34.70 2.98 14.47
N LEU A 6 -33.68 2.75 13.66
CA LEU A 6 -32.26 2.85 13.99
C LEU A 6 -31.63 3.99 13.19
N GLN A 7 -30.82 4.81 13.86
CA GLN A 7 -29.80 5.62 13.25
C GLN A 7 -28.45 4.91 13.41
N LEU A 8 -27.83 4.54 12.32
CA LEU A 8 -26.48 4.02 12.29
C LEU A 8 -25.55 5.10 11.74
N LEU A 9 -24.65 5.59 12.58
CA LEU A 9 -23.51 6.41 12.18
C LEU A 9 -22.33 5.48 11.97
N HIS A 10 -21.59 5.67 10.91
CA HIS A 10 -20.45 4.80 10.62
C HIS A 10 -19.34 5.52 9.85
N ALA A 11 -18.15 4.90 9.89
CA ALA A 11 -17.00 5.25 9.07
C ALA A 11 -16.12 4.02 8.81
N ALA A 12 -15.27 4.14 7.81
CA ALA A 12 -14.27 3.14 7.42
C ALA A 12 -12.90 3.82 7.23
N ASP A 13 -11.82 3.03 7.33
CA ASP A 13 -10.48 3.42 6.90
C ASP A 13 -10.03 4.79 7.47
N MET A 14 -10.16 5.00 8.78
CA MET A 14 -9.93 6.31 9.41
C MET A 14 -8.47 6.74 9.40
N GLU A 15 -7.52 5.81 9.41
CA GLU A 15 -6.09 5.95 9.12
C GLU A 15 -5.40 7.14 9.84
N GLY A 16 -5.52 7.23 11.17
CA GLY A 16 -5.07 8.37 11.98
C GLY A 16 -3.57 8.69 11.98
N GLY A 17 -2.73 7.89 11.32
CA GLY A 17 -1.27 8.08 11.31
C GLY A 17 -0.76 9.22 10.43
N GLY A 18 -1.59 9.73 9.52
CA GLY A 18 -1.28 10.81 8.58
C GLY A 18 -1.90 12.15 8.97
N GLY A 19 -1.75 13.13 8.09
CA GLY A 19 -2.36 14.45 8.21
C GLY A 19 -3.89 14.43 8.26
N ASP A 20 -4.50 13.34 7.81
CA ASP A 20 -5.95 13.12 7.86
C ASP A 20 -6.52 13.13 9.30
N LEU A 21 -5.71 12.83 10.32
CA LEU A 21 -6.11 13.00 11.73
C LEU A 21 -6.60 14.43 12.04
N LEU A 22 -6.10 15.43 11.31
CA LEU A 22 -6.54 16.82 11.48
C LEU A 22 -8.01 17.06 11.10
N ASN A 23 -8.66 16.13 10.38
CA ASN A 23 -10.10 16.16 10.08
C ASN A 23 -10.94 15.68 11.28
N ALA A 24 -10.35 14.96 12.24
CA ALA A 24 -11.08 14.34 13.36
C ALA A 24 -11.91 15.34 14.20
N PRO A 25 -11.48 16.58 14.50
CA PRO A 25 -12.32 17.53 15.22
C PRO A 25 -13.65 17.83 14.52
N ASN A 26 -13.64 18.05 13.20
CA ASN A 26 -14.84 18.27 12.40
C ASN A 26 -15.70 17.00 12.36
N PHE A 27 -15.08 15.83 12.13
CA PHE A 27 -15.73 14.53 12.17
C PHE A 27 -16.48 14.32 13.51
N ILE A 28 -15.80 14.51 14.63
CA ILE A 28 -16.37 14.35 15.98
C ILE A 28 -17.53 15.33 16.21
N SER A 29 -17.40 16.59 15.76
CA SER A 29 -18.46 17.58 15.86
C SER A 29 -19.70 17.20 15.05
N ILE A 30 -19.53 16.57 13.88
CA ILE A 30 -20.63 16.06 13.05
C ILE A 30 -21.32 14.90 13.78
N VAL A 31 -20.57 13.93 14.31
CA VAL A 31 -21.12 12.81 15.08
C VAL A 31 -21.92 13.32 16.29
N ASP A 32 -21.32 14.24 17.09
CA ASP A 32 -21.95 14.85 18.28
C ASP A 32 -23.30 15.52 17.94
N HIS A 33 -23.37 16.20 16.79
CA HIS A 33 -24.63 16.80 16.34
C HIS A 33 -25.66 15.76 15.88
N LEU A 34 -25.24 14.76 15.10
CA LEU A 34 -26.16 13.78 14.49
C LEU A 34 -26.69 12.78 15.52
N GLU A 35 -25.89 12.28 16.46
CA GLU A 35 -26.30 11.28 17.43
C GLU A 35 -27.48 11.72 18.31
N ASP A 36 -27.63 13.04 18.54
CA ASP A 36 -28.72 13.64 19.31
C ASP A 36 -30.02 13.76 18.52
N GLN A 37 -30.03 13.50 17.20
CA GLN A 37 -31.22 13.65 16.36
C GLN A 37 -32.19 12.48 16.54
N TYR A 38 -31.72 11.30 16.93
CA TYR A 38 -32.53 10.08 17.07
C TYR A 38 -32.32 9.39 18.42
N ALA A 39 -33.37 8.82 18.96
CA ALA A 39 -33.31 8.16 20.27
C ALA A 39 -32.55 6.84 20.24
N ASN A 40 -32.42 6.20 19.08
CA ASN A 40 -31.71 4.92 18.88
C ASN A 40 -30.55 5.15 17.94
N SER A 41 -29.54 5.87 18.39
CA SER A 41 -28.30 6.14 17.66
C SER A 41 -27.21 5.12 18.03
N LEU A 42 -26.37 4.77 17.07
CA LEU A 42 -25.28 3.81 17.20
C LEU A 42 -24.13 4.23 16.28
N PHE A 43 -22.89 4.27 16.77
CA PHE A 43 -21.70 4.47 15.92
C PHE A 43 -20.88 3.18 15.82
N VAL A 44 -20.48 2.80 14.59
CA VAL A 44 -19.61 1.64 14.32
C VAL A 44 -18.55 2.02 13.30
N SER A 45 -17.28 1.62 13.56
CA SER A 45 -16.21 1.71 12.56
C SER A 45 -15.87 0.34 11.98
N SER A 46 -15.68 0.29 10.68
CA SER A 46 -15.28 -0.95 9.99
C SER A 46 -13.77 -1.18 9.92
N GLY A 47 -12.96 -0.51 10.75
CA GLY A 47 -11.54 -0.79 10.94
C GLY A 47 -10.60 0.21 10.29
N ASP A 48 -9.31 -0.12 10.35
CA ASP A 48 -8.19 0.76 9.98
C ASP A 48 -8.29 2.12 10.69
N LEU A 49 -8.46 2.04 12.03
CA LEU A 49 -8.47 3.23 12.88
C LEU A 49 -7.11 3.91 12.90
N VAL A 50 -6.03 3.12 12.83
CA VAL A 50 -4.64 3.56 12.83
C VAL A 50 -3.94 3.20 11.53
N LEU A 51 -2.95 4.02 11.17
CA LEU A 51 -1.99 3.74 10.10
C LEU A 51 -0.62 4.20 10.60
N PRO A 52 0.49 3.47 10.37
CA PRO A 52 1.83 3.99 10.64
C PRO A 52 2.02 5.38 10.02
N GLY A 53 2.67 6.28 10.77
CA GLY A 53 2.91 7.62 10.28
C GLY A 53 3.29 8.61 11.36
N PRO A 54 3.62 9.87 10.99
CA PRO A 54 4.14 10.87 11.90
C PRO A 54 3.17 11.23 13.03
N TYR A 55 1.87 11.24 12.78
CA TYR A 55 0.87 11.57 13.81
C TYR A 55 0.71 10.45 14.84
N LEU A 56 0.69 9.18 14.39
CA LEU A 56 0.68 8.02 15.27
C LEU A 56 1.91 7.98 16.16
N ASN A 57 3.10 8.25 15.58
CA ASN A 57 4.37 8.26 16.32
C ASN A 57 4.46 9.46 17.28
N ALA A 58 4.03 10.65 16.86
CA ALA A 58 3.99 11.85 17.70
C ALA A 58 3.17 11.65 18.97
N ALA A 59 2.07 10.88 18.88
CA ALA A 59 1.22 10.57 20.04
C ALA A 59 1.95 9.89 21.21
N ALA A 60 3.15 9.34 20.98
CA ALA A 60 3.98 8.75 22.05
C ALA A 60 4.93 9.76 22.72
N ASP A 61 5.02 11.02 22.26
CA ASP A 61 5.94 11.99 22.83
C ASP A 61 5.48 12.48 24.22
N SER A 62 6.43 12.54 25.14
CA SER A 62 6.17 12.93 26.54
C SER A 62 5.70 14.38 26.71
N SER A 63 5.91 15.27 25.72
CA SER A 63 5.41 16.64 25.74
C SER A 63 3.89 16.72 25.65
N LEU A 64 3.25 15.68 25.06
CA LEU A 64 1.80 15.56 24.91
C LEU A 64 1.09 15.03 26.17
N GLN A 65 1.85 14.63 27.19
CA GLN A 65 1.33 14.03 28.43
C GLN A 65 0.20 14.86 29.06
N ALA A 66 0.33 16.19 29.11
CA ALA A 66 -0.67 17.06 29.71
C ALA A 66 -1.96 17.12 28.88
N ALA A 67 -1.86 17.12 27.55
CA ALA A 67 -3.01 17.10 26.66
C ALA A 67 -3.79 15.78 26.79
N PHE A 68 -3.09 14.64 26.84
CA PHE A 68 -3.69 13.32 27.10
C PHE A 68 -4.43 13.26 28.43
N GLN A 69 -3.80 13.72 29.51
CA GLN A 69 -4.44 13.75 30.83
C GLN A 69 -5.71 14.59 30.81
N THR A 70 -5.66 15.79 30.20
CA THR A 70 -6.84 16.67 30.09
C THR A 70 -7.96 16.01 29.29
N ALA A 71 -7.64 15.45 28.12
CA ALA A 71 -8.64 14.79 27.29
C ALA A 71 -9.34 13.62 28.02
N VAL A 72 -8.58 12.76 28.70
CA VAL A 72 -9.13 11.65 29.48
C VAL A 72 -10.05 12.17 30.60
N GLU A 73 -9.61 13.19 31.36
CA GLU A 73 -10.41 13.76 32.45
C GLU A 73 -11.72 14.38 31.94
N GLU A 74 -11.72 15.02 30.78
CA GLU A 74 -12.91 15.60 30.15
C GLU A 74 -13.84 14.52 29.56
N ILE A 75 -13.31 13.55 28.81
CA ILE A 75 -14.09 12.45 28.21
C ILE A 75 -14.88 11.69 29.27
N TYR A 76 -14.24 11.40 30.42
CA TYR A 76 -14.86 10.61 31.47
C TYR A 76 -15.46 11.46 32.61
N GLY A 77 -15.50 12.79 32.48
CA GLY A 77 -16.06 13.71 33.46
C GLY A 77 -15.39 13.64 34.85
N LEU A 78 -14.07 13.47 34.88
CA LEU A 78 -13.28 13.27 36.08
C LEU A 78 -12.76 14.61 36.67
N GLU A 79 -12.34 14.59 37.93
CA GLU A 79 -11.73 15.79 38.52
C GLU A 79 -10.37 16.09 37.88
N VAL A 80 -10.09 17.36 37.59
CA VAL A 80 -8.81 17.81 36.99
C VAL A 80 -7.63 17.41 37.91
N GLY A 81 -6.65 16.75 37.33
CA GLY A 81 -5.46 16.22 38.00
C GLY A 81 -5.66 14.85 38.68
N SER A 82 -6.85 14.22 38.53
CA SER A 82 -7.14 12.90 39.09
C SER A 82 -6.43 11.75 38.35
N MET A 83 -6.18 11.94 37.05
CA MET A 83 -5.59 10.93 36.14
C MET A 83 -4.10 11.18 35.88
N SER A 84 -3.36 11.59 36.90
CA SER A 84 -1.93 11.92 36.77
C SER A 84 -1.01 10.75 36.37
N GLY A 85 -1.51 9.52 36.39
CA GLY A 85 -0.78 8.33 35.93
C GLY A 85 -0.91 8.05 34.44
N ILE A 86 -1.88 8.67 33.73
CA ILE A 86 -2.09 8.45 32.30
C ILE A 86 -0.80 8.74 31.52
N THR A 87 -0.49 7.91 30.55
CA THR A 87 0.68 8.07 29.67
C THR A 87 0.29 8.20 28.21
N ALA A 88 1.01 9.07 27.50
CA ALA A 88 0.92 9.17 26.05
C ALA A 88 1.55 7.93 25.40
N ALA A 89 0.96 7.40 24.35
CA ALA A 89 1.51 6.33 23.52
C ALA A 89 0.82 6.28 22.14
N SER A 90 1.47 5.67 21.17
CA SER A 90 0.93 5.46 19.80
C SER A 90 -0.44 4.77 19.85
N GLY A 91 -1.38 5.21 19.01
CA GLY A 91 -2.74 4.67 18.87
C GLY A 91 -3.72 5.06 19.99
N ARG A 92 -3.27 5.77 21.04
CA ARG A 92 -4.14 6.19 22.14
C ARG A 92 -4.95 7.44 21.81
N VAL A 93 -4.51 8.29 20.88
CA VAL A 93 -5.30 9.43 20.39
C VAL A 93 -6.55 8.92 19.69
N GLU A 94 -6.38 8.04 18.74
CA GLU A 94 -7.45 7.44 17.93
C GLU A 94 -8.43 6.67 18.83
N THR A 95 -7.91 5.91 19.80
CA THR A 95 -8.74 5.21 20.80
C THR A 95 -9.57 6.18 21.63
N LEU A 96 -8.99 7.30 22.11
CA LEU A 96 -9.73 8.32 22.86
C LEU A 96 -10.80 9.01 22.02
N LEU A 97 -10.54 9.25 20.74
CA LEU A 97 -11.52 9.83 19.83
C LEU A 97 -12.73 8.89 19.63
N MET A 98 -12.51 7.57 19.55
CA MET A 98 -13.60 6.60 19.52
C MET A 98 -14.36 6.49 20.85
N ASP A 99 -13.66 6.56 21.98
CA ASP A 99 -14.30 6.63 23.31
C ASP A 99 -15.15 7.90 23.46
N LEU A 100 -14.69 9.03 22.93
CA LEU A 100 -15.40 10.33 22.97
C LEU A 100 -16.76 10.29 22.25
N ILE A 101 -16.88 9.50 21.17
CA ILE A 101 -18.13 9.32 20.42
C ILE A 101 -18.95 8.11 20.85
N ASP A 102 -18.60 7.44 21.94
CA ASP A 102 -19.29 6.24 22.48
C ASP A 102 -19.43 5.14 21.42
N ALA A 103 -18.33 4.85 20.69
CA ALA A 103 -18.34 3.84 19.64
C ALA A 103 -18.85 2.49 20.17
N ALA A 104 -19.82 1.88 19.49
CA ALA A 104 -20.37 0.60 19.90
C ALA A 104 -19.42 -0.57 19.60
N ALA A 105 -18.66 -0.45 18.54
CA ALA A 105 -17.62 -1.39 18.13
C ALA A 105 -16.69 -0.80 17.07
N VAL A 106 -15.48 -1.35 16.99
CA VAL A 106 -14.54 -1.16 15.89
C VAL A 106 -14.19 -2.55 15.35
N THR A 107 -14.22 -2.74 14.05
CA THR A 107 -13.71 -3.96 13.41
C THR A 107 -12.19 -3.88 13.31
N LEU A 108 -11.47 -4.99 13.39
CA LEU A 108 -10.05 -5.01 13.08
C LEU A 108 -9.86 -5.00 11.56
N GLY A 109 -9.22 -3.96 11.04
CA GLY A 109 -8.73 -3.94 9.66
C GLY A 109 -7.33 -4.54 9.55
N ASN A 110 -6.64 -4.30 8.44
CA ASN A 110 -5.26 -4.76 8.25
C ASN A 110 -4.23 -3.82 8.88
N HIS A 111 -4.50 -2.52 8.90
CA HIS A 111 -3.55 -1.52 9.40
C HIS A 111 -3.39 -1.54 10.92
N GLU A 112 -4.33 -2.08 11.69
CA GLU A 112 -4.11 -2.35 13.11
C GLU A 112 -2.91 -3.28 13.35
N PHE A 113 -2.56 -4.13 12.39
CA PHE A 113 -1.48 -5.12 12.50
C PHE A 113 -0.15 -4.66 11.91
N ASP A 114 -0.04 -3.51 11.26
CA ASP A 114 1.18 -3.08 10.56
C ASP A 114 2.40 -2.95 11.47
N LEU A 115 2.20 -2.50 12.70
CA LEU A 115 3.25 -2.40 13.72
C LEU A 115 3.21 -3.59 14.71
N GLY A 116 2.53 -4.67 14.31
CA GLY A 116 2.41 -5.89 15.10
C GLY A 116 1.38 -5.83 16.21
N THR A 117 1.12 -6.99 16.82
CA THR A 117 0.07 -7.19 17.85
C THR A 117 0.32 -6.42 19.15
N GLY A 118 1.57 -6.03 19.42
CA GLY A 118 1.93 -5.21 20.59
C GLY A 118 1.35 -3.79 20.54
N LEU A 119 1.16 -3.20 19.35
CA LEU A 119 0.47 -1.90 19.22
C LEU A 119 -1.02 -2.06 19.60
N ILE A 120 -1.67 -3.11 19.10
CA ILE A 120 -3.07 -3.37 19.43
C ILE A 120 -3.24 -3.57 20.95
N GLU A 121 -2.37 -4.36 21.58
CA GLU A 121 -2.36 -4.51 23.04
C GLU A 121 -2.22 -3.15 23.75
N ALA A 122 -1.27 -2.30 23.33
CA ALA A 122 -1.05 -0.99 23.92
C ALA A 122 -2.23 -0.01 23.78
N MET A 123 -3.03 -0.17 22.72
CA MET A 123 -4.24 0.61 22.47
C MET A 123 -5.41 0.12 23.34
N ILE A 124 -5.66 -1.20 23.36
CA ILE A 124 -6.92 -1.74 23.89
C ILE A 124 -6.84 -2.24 25.34
N ALA A 125 -5.65 -2.66 25.81
CA ALA A 125 -5.51 -3.20 27.17
C ALA A 125 -5.50 -2.08 28.21
N SER A 126 -6.24 -2.32 29.33
CA SER A 126 -6.16 -1.42 30.49
C SER A 126 -4.89 -1.68 31.30
N VAL A 127 -4.17 -0.63 31.67
CA VAL A 127 -2.93 -0.72 32.48
C VAL A 127 -3.15 0.00 33.82
N VAL A 128 -3.24 -0.79 34.89
CA VAL A 128 -3.56 -0.33 36.25
C VAL A 128 -2.54 -0.87 37.23
N ASN A 129 -1.81 0.03 37.94
CA ASN A 129 -0.73 -0.32 38.83
C ASN A 129 -1.07 -0.20 40.35
N GLY A 130 -2.34 0.03 40.68
CA GLY A 130 -2.82 0.16 42.07
C GLY A 130 -4.33 0.33 42.19
N ASP A 131 -4.81 0.95 43.27
CA ASP A 131 -6.23 0.99 43.63
C ASP A 131 -6.86 2.38 43.48
N SER A 132 -6.16 3.36 42.86
CA SER A 132 -6.63 4.74 42.71
C SER A 132 -6.58 5.19 41.27
N ALA A 133 -7.32 6.26 40.93
CA ALA A 133 -7.28 6.87 39.60
C ALA A 133 -5.86 7.27 39.14
N ALA A 134 -5.03 7.75 40.07
CA ALA A 134 -3.66 8.12 39.78
C ALA A 134 -2.72 6.91 39.49
N ASP A 135 -3.17 5.68 39.74
CA ASP A 135 -2.44 4.45 39.44
C ASP A 135 -2.80 3.87 38.08
N ILE A 136 -3.69 4.52 37.33
CA ILE A 136 -4.07 4.12 35.97
C ILE A 136 -3.11 4.77 34.98
N GLU A 137 -2.34 3.97 34.27
CA GLU A 137 -1.49 4.42 33.16
C GLU A 137 -2.24 4.49 31.83
N TRP A 138 -3.26 3.61 31.67
CA TRP A 138 -4.12 3.59 30.50
C TRP A 138 -5.46 2.92 30.82
N LEU A 139 -6.55 3.52 30.35
CA LEU A 139 -7.90 2.97 30.54
C LEU A 139 -8.17 1.76 29.63
N GLY A 140 -7.44 1.65 28.51
CA GLY A 140 -7.78 0.77 27.40
C GLY A 140 -9.03 1.26 26.65
N SER A 141 -9.35 0.67 25.50
CA SER A 141 -10.58 1.00 24.77
C SER A 141 -11.82 0.75 25.63
N GLN A 142 -12.79 1.66 25.59
CA GLN A 142 -14.10 1.47 26.24
C GLN A 142 -15.16 0.98 25.25
N PHE A 143 -14.71 0.37 24.17
CA PHE A 143 -15.47 -0.34 23.14
C PHE A 143 -14.74 -1.62 22.77
N PRO A 144 -15.44 -2.66 22.25
CA PRO A 144 -14.81 -3.86 21.76
C PRO A 144 -14.24 -3.70 20.35
N TYR A 145 -13.12 -4.39 20.07
CA TYR A 145 -12.68 -4.69 18.72
C TYR A 145 -13.23 -6.05 18.28
N LEU A 146 -13.69 -6.13 17.03
CA LEU A 146 -14.39 -7.30 16.53
C LEU A 146 -13.66 -7.95 15.35
N SER A 147 -13.56 -9.29 15.39
CA SER A 147 -13.25 -10.13 14.23
C SER A 147 -13.71 -11.57 14.48
N ALA A 148 -14.60 -12.09 13.65
CA ALA A 148 -15.11 -13.46 13.73
C ALA A 148 -14.22 -14.49 13.02
N ASN A 149 -13.29 -14.04 12.19
CA ASN A 149 -12.42 -14.91 11.39
C ASN A 149 -10.94 -14.87 11.81
N LEU A 150 -10.62 -14.26 12.98
CA LEU A 150 -9.27 -14.28 13.54
C LEU A 150 -9.20 -15.19 14.78
N ASP A 151 -8.11 -15.95 14.92
CA ASP A 151 -7.78 -16.77 16.08
C ASP A 151 -6.59 -16.16 16.84
N PHE A 152 -6.88 -15.53 17.96
CA PHE A 152 -5.90 -14.87 18.82
C PHE A 152 -5.20 -15.81 19.80
N SER A 153 -5.58 -17.10 19.85
CA SER A 153 -5.12 -18.02 20.89
C SER A 153 -3.62 -18.32 20.86
N GLY A 154 -2.98 -18.13 19.72
CA GLY A 154 -1.53 -18.30 19.52
C GLY A 154 -0.70 -17.07 19.89
N ASP A 155 -1.29 -15.89 19.90
CA ASP A 155 -0.57 -14.63 20.07
C ASP A 155 -0.38 -14.26 21.54
N ALA A 156 0.87 -13.89 21.91
CA ALA A 156 1.23 -13.63 23.29
C ALA A 156 0.63 -12.32 23.83
N ALA A 157 0.44 -11.31 22.98
CA ALA A 157 -0.09 -9.99 23.36
C ALA A 157 -1.63 -10.02 23.45
N LEU A 158 -2.31 -10.70 22.55
CA LEU A 158 -3.75 -10.58 22.37
C LEU A 158 -4.57 -11.72 22.98
N SER A 159 -3.98 -12.90 23.24
CA SER A 159 -4.73 -14.09 23.69
C SER A 159 -5.50 -13.90 25.02
N GLU A 160 -4.98 -13.11 25.95
CA GLU A 160 -5.67 -12.82 27.23
C GLU A 160 -6.75 -11.74 27.09
N LEU A 161 -6.72 -10.94 26.02
CA LEU A 161 -7.70 -9.91 25.72
C LEU A 161 -8.85 -10.41 24.83
N ALA A 162 -8.73 -11.61 24.30
CA ALA A 162 -9.69 -12.20 23.37
C ALA A 162 -10.68 -13.17 24.05
N THR A 163 -11.86 -13.27 23.46
CA THR A 163 -12.86 -14.29 23.80
C THR A 163 -13.60 -14.76 22.56
N ASN A 164 -14.05 -16.02 22.58
CA ASN A 164 -14.95 -16.57 21.57
C ASN A 164 -16.45 -16.40 21.95
N GLU A 165 -16.73 -15.77 23.09
CA GLU A 165 -18.11 -15.48 23.52
C GLU A 165 -18.55 -14.13 22.96
N LEU A 166 -19.87 -13.98 22.74
CA LEU A 166 -20.46 -12.69 22.35
C LEU A 166 -20.31 -11.69 23.50
N LEU A 167 -19.80 -10.52 23.23
CA LEU A 167 -19.69 -9.44 24.20
C LEU A 167 -21.02 -8.67 24.33
N ASN A 168 -21.16 -7.87 25.37
CA ASN A 168 -22.28 -6.97 25.56
C ASN A 168 -21.71 -5.55 25.69
N GLN A 169 -22.20 -4.60 24.92
CA GLN A 169 -21.74 -3.22 24.92
C GLN A 169 -21.81 -2.59 26.33
N ASP A 170 -22.87 -2.89 27.10
CA ASP A 170 -23.00 -2.35 28.46
C ASP A 170 -21.82 -2.71 29.38
N ALA A 171 -21.08 -3.79 29.08
CA ALA A 171 -19.90 -4.17 29.84
C ALA A 171 -18.71 -3.22 29.66
N PHE A 172 -18.72 -2.39 28.62
CA PHE A 172 -17.67 -1.40 28.30
C PHE A 172 -17.93 -0.02 28.92
N GLN A 173 -19.18 0.30 29.25
CA GLN A 173 -19.55 1.53 29.94
C GLN A 173 -19.27 1.45 31.45
N ALA A 174 -18.08 0.92 31.80
CA ALA A 174 -17.70 0.69 33.18
C ALA A 174 -17.33 2.00 33.89
N THR A 175 -17.78 2.14 35.14
CA THR A 175 -17.31 3.21 36.01
C THR A 175 -15.81 2.99 36.33
N LEU A 176 -15.13 4.06 36.71
CA LEU A 176 -13.70 3.99 37.14
C LEU A 176 -13.49 2.96 38.27
N GLU A 177 -14.47 2.79 39.18
CA GLU A 177 -14.46 1.80 40.26
C GLU A 177 -14.51 0.36 39.71
N GLU A 178 -15.30 0.11 38.69
CA GLU A 178 -15.41 -1.19 38.03
C GLU A 178 -14.16 -1.53 37.22
N LEU A 179 -13.56 -0.55 36.55
CA LEU A 179 -12.28 -0.70 35.84
C LEU A 179 -11.15 -1.06 36.81
N LEU A 180 -11.02 -0.34 37.92
CA LEU A 180 -10.02 -0.63 38.97
C LEU A 180 -10.24 -2.03 39.57
N ALA A 181 -11.50 -2.48 39.67
CA ALA A 181 -11.83 -3.80 40.22
C ALA A 181 -11.55 -4.95 39.23
N ASN A 182 -11.61 -4.70 37.94
CA ASN A 182 -11.41 -5.72 36.90
C ASN A 182 -10.84 -5.13 35.59
N PRO A 183 -9.55 -4.79 35.57
CA PRO A 183 -8.91 -4.19 34.39
C PRO A 183 -8.74 -5.18 33.22
N GLY A 184 -8.69 -6.48 33.47
CA GLY A 184 -8.42 -7.53 32.47
C GLY A 184 -9.67 -8.08 31.78
N LYS A 185 -10.66 -7.26 31.42
CA LYS A 185 -11.83 -7.71 30.63
C LYS A 185 -11.41 -8.00 29.18
N PRO A 186 -12.03 -9.03 28.54
CA PRO A 186 -11.86 -9.23 27.09
C PRO A 186 -12.28 -7.98 26.30
N LYS A 187 -11.47 -7.65 25.29
CA LYS A 187 -11.69 -6.52 24.38
C LYS A 187 -11.86 -6.95 22.93
N LEU A 188 -11.46 -8.18 22.60
CA LEU A 188 -11.53 -8.80 21.29
C LEU A 188 -12.56 -9.91 21.27
N ALA A 189 -13.48 -9.91 20.31
CA ALA A 189 -14.54 -10.89 20.19
C ALA A 189 -15.03 -11.05 18.74
N PRO A 190 -15.76 -12.13 18.39
CA PRO A 190 -16.40 -12.26 17.09
C PRO A 190 -17.54 -11.26 16.89
N ALA A 191 -18.26 -10.91 17.97
CA ALA A 191 -19.39 -10.00 17.89
C ALA A 191 -19.72 -9.36 19.24
N VAL A 192 -20.49 -8.27 19.18
CA VAL A 192 -21.04 -7.58 20.36
C VAL A 192 -22.55 -7.37 20.21
N ILE A 193 -23.25 -7.37 21.34
CA ILE A 193 -24.68 -7.07 21.42
C ILE A 193 -24.83 -5.66 22.01
N ALA A 194 -25.41 -4.76 21.23
CA ALA A 194 -25.83 -3.43 21.66
C ALA A 194 -27.33 -3.41 21.93
N GLU A 195 -27.79 -2.57 22.88
CA GLU A 195 -29.21 -2.35 23.16
C GLU A 195 -29.61 -0.91 22.93
N ARG A 196 -30.63 -0.67 22.11
CA ARG A 196 -31.18 0.66 21.84
C ARG A 196 -32.71 0.60 21.88
N GLY A 197 -33.31 1.48 22.67
CA GLY A 197 -34.79 1.53 22.80
C GLY A 197 -35.46 0.24 23.28
N GLY A 198 -34.71 -0.63 23.93
CA GLY A 198 -35.17 -1.96 24.38
C GLY A 198 -35.09 -3.06 23.34
N GLU A 199 -34.57 -2.78 22.15
CA GLU A 199 -34.26 -3.76 21.10
C GLU A 199 -32.75 -4.08 21.10
N LYS A 200 -32.41 -5.33 20.82
CA LYS A 200 -31.02 -5.81 20.73
C LYS A 200 -30.57 -5.87 19.29
N ILE A 201 -29.35 -5.42 19.06
CA ILE A 201 -28.69 -5.36 17.77
C ILE A 201 -27.38 -6.15 17.90
N GLY A 202 -27.18 -7.14 17.03
CA GLY A 202 -25.92 -7.89 16.93
C GLY A 202 -24.98 -7.18 15.94
N ILE A 203 -23.73 -6.96 16.33
CA ILE A 203 -22.68 -6.41 15.44
C ILE A 203 -21.58 -7.44 15.36
N ILE A 204 -21.30 -7.93 14.16
CA ILE A 204 -20.28 -8.96 13.87
C ILE A 204 -19.11 -8.25 13.15
N GLY A 205 -17.87 -8.50 13.58
CA GLY A 205 -16.68 -8.01 12.88
C GLY A 205 -16.08 -9.06 11.95
N VAL A 206 -15.52 -8.64 10.81
CA VAL A 206 -14.82 -9.52 9.86
C VAL A 206 -13.63 -8.82 9.26
N THR A 207 -12.47 -9.46 9.32
CA THR A 207 -11.19 -8.96 8.79
C THR A 207 -10.83 -9.67 7.48
N THR A 208 -10.05 -9.03 6.65
CA THR A 208 -9.59 -9.59 5.35
C THR A 208 -8.91 -10.95 5.49
N GLN A 209 -9.22 -11.87 4.56
CA GLN A 209 -8.63 -13.21 4.53
C GLN A 209 -7.16 -13.21 4.07
N ILE A 210 -6.68 -12.12 3.48
CA ILE A 210 -5.29 -11.98 3.01
C ILE A 210 -4.41 -11.21 4.01
N LEU A 211 -4.84 -11.05 5.26
CA LEU A 211 -4.15 -10.28 6.30
C LEU A 211 -2.66 -10.64 6.43
N GLU A 212 -2.33 -11.94 6.46
CA GLU A 212 -0.95 -12.43 6.59
C GLU A 212 -0.03 -12.00 5.42
N SER A 213 -0.60 -11.65 4.26
CA SER A 213 0.16 -11.22 3.09
C SER A 213 0.32 -9.70 2.98
N ILE A 214 -0.55 -8.93 3.64
CA ILE A 214 -0.58 -7.46 3.49
C ILE A 214 -0.25 -6.71 4.78
N SER A 215 -0.06 -7.41 5.91
CA SER A 215 0.28 -6.82 7.19
C SER A 215 1.08 -7.79 8.06
N SER A 216 1.30 -7.47 9.35
CA SER A 216 2.14 -8.21 10.31
C SER A 216 1.34 -8.75 11.50
N PRO A 217 0.43 -9.73 11.31
CA PRO A 217 -0.45 -10.21 12.38
C PRO A 217 0.24 -11.09 13.44
N GLY A 218 1.54 -11.34 13.36
CA GLY A 218 2.27 -12.16 14.33
C GLY A 218 1.78 -13.60 14.37
N ASP A 219 1.48 -14.10 15.57
CA ASP A 219 0.96 -15.44 15.79
C ASP A 219 -0.59 -15.50 15.78
N VAL A 220 -1.27 -14.45 15.31
CA VAL A 220 -2.73 -14.43 15.09
C VAL A 220 -3.05 -15.24 13.83
N GLY A 221 -3.87 -16.27 13.96
CA GLY A 221 -4.29 -17.11 12.84
C GLY A 221 -5.47 -16.50 12.08
N VAL A 222 -5.41 -16.49 10.74
CA VAL A 222 -6.52 -16.10 9.88
C VAL A 222 -7.32 -17.36 9.51
N LEU A 223 -8.51 -17.49 10.06
CA LEU A 223 -9.42 -18.60 9.73
C LEU A 223 -9.92 -18.43 8.29
N THR A 224 -9.81 -19.47 7.46
CA THR A 224 -10.06 -19.39 6.00
C THR A 224 -9.08 -18.46 5.24
N GLY A 225 -7.89 -18.20 5.79
CA GLY A 225 -6.91 -17.29 5.21
C GLY A 225 -6.21 -17.80 3.94
N GLY A 226 -5.43 -16.89 3.32
CA GLY A 226 -4.55 -17.17 2.17
C GLY A 226 -5.13 -16.82 0.80
N SER A 227 -6.45 -16.63 0.67
CA SER A 227 -7.10 -16.09 -0.53
C SER A 227 -8.51 -15.62 -0.21
N ASN A 228 -9.02 -14.66 -0.98
CA ASN A 228 -10.39 -14.17 -0.84
C ASN A 228 -11.41 -15.24 -1.34
N ASP A 229 -11.95 -16.04 -0.41
CA ASP A 229 -12.96 -17.05 -0.65
C ASP A 229 -14.23 -16.71 0.16
N MET A 230 -15.14 -15.95 -0.46
CA MET A 230 -16.34 -15.44 0.20
C MET A 230 -17.28 -16.58 0.64
N GLN A 231 -17.31 -17.72 -0.05
CA GLN A 231 -18.12 -18.87 0.39
C GLN A 231 -17.54 -19.49 1.68
N ALA A 232 -16.21 -19.68 1.75
CA ALA A 232 -15.58 -20.21 2.96
C ALA A 232 -15.74 -19.24 4.13
N LEU A 233 -15.70 -17.93 3.87
CA LEU A 233 -15.92 -16.88 4.86
C LEU A 233 -17.38 -16.89 5.34
N ALA A 234 -18.35 -17.00 4.44
CA ALA A 234 -19.77 -17.11 4.79
C ALA A 234 -20.05 -18.34 5.64
N ASP A 235 -19.50 -19.52 5.28
CA ASP A 235 -19.64 -20.76 6.04
C ASP A 235 -19.08 -20.63 7.48
N LEU A 236 -18.05 -19.78 7.68
CA LEU A 236 -17.45 -19.49 8.97
C LEU A 236 -18.30 -18.53 9.83
N ILE A 237 -18.89 -17.50 9.20
CA ILE A 237 -19.62 -16.42 9.89
C ILE A 237 -21.06 -16.84 10.20
N GLN A 238 -21.71 -17.61 9.33
CA GLN A 238 -23.11 -18.02 9.50
C GLN A 238 -23.43 -18.59 10.90
N PRO A 239 -22.58 -19.45 11.52
CA PRO A 239 -22.79 -19.89 12.88
C PRO A 239 -22.87 -18.79 13.95
N VAL A 240 -22.18 -17.65 13.73
CA VAL A 240 -22.25 -16.49 14.66
C VAL A 240 -23.61 -15.78 14.52
N ILE A 241 -24.11 -15.66 13.29
CA ILE A 241 -25.45 -15.14 12.99
C ILE A 241 -26.51 -16.04 13.64
N ASP A 242 -26.41 -17.34 13.42
CA ASP A 242 -27.35 -18.35 13.98
C ASP A 242 -27.38 -18.30 15.52
N ASP A 243 -26.24 -18.05 16.18
CA ASP A 243 -26.16 -17.92 17.65
C ASP A 243 -26.84 -16.64 18.16
N LEU A 244 -26.70 -15.52 17.45
CA LEU A 244 -27.40 -14.26 17.72
C LEU A 244 -28.91 -14.48 17.59
N GLU A 245 -29.38 -15.08 16.50
CA GLU A 245 -30.79 -15.36 16.25
C GLU A 245 -31.37 -16.33 17.30
N ALA A 246 -30.60 -17.34 17.69
CA ALA A 246 -31.02 -18.30 18.75
C ALA A 246 -31.21 -17.59 20.11
N GLN A 247 -30.53 -16.45 20.36
CA GLN A 247 -30.72 -15.61 21.52
C GLN A 247 -31.88 -14.59 21.34
N GLY A 248 -32.56 -14.60 20.19
CA GLY A 248 -33.69 -13.73 19.86
C GLY A 248 -33.27 -12.36 19.33
N ILE A 249 -32.05 -12.23 18.86
CA ILE A 249 -31.52 -11.04 18.23
C ILE A 249 -31.73 -11.16 16.71
N ASN A 250 -32.52 -10.28 16.13
CA ASN A 250 -32.95 -10.35 14.74
C ASN A 250 -32.68 -9.04 13.98
N LYS A 251 -31.76 -8.24 14.46
CA LYS A 251 -31.22 -7.06 13.79
C LYS A 251 -29.73 -7.21 13.82
N ILE A 252 -29.11 -7.52 12.66
CA ILE A 252 -27.73 -7.95 12.57
C ILE A 252 -26.98 -7.04 11.60
N ILE A 253 -25.92 -6.39 12.10
CA ILE A 253 -24.98 -5.58 11.36
C ILE A 253 -23.69 -6.40 11.19
N LEU A 254 -23.25 -6.57 9.95
CA LEU A 254 -21.94 -7.09 9.61
C LEU A 254 -21.01 -5.89 9.35
N SER A 255 -20.03 -5.66 10.20
CA SER A 255 -18.97 -4.68 10.00
C SER A 255 -17.75 -5.41 9.47
N SER A 256 -17.39 -5.20 8.22
CA SER A 256 -16.37 -5.97 7.51
C SER A 256 -15.27 -5.09 6.97
N HIS A 257 -14.07 -5.66 6.83
CA HIS A 257 -12.89 -5.01 6.29
C HIS A 257 -12.19 -5.95 5.29
N LEU A 258 -12.66 -5.99 4.04
CA LEU A 258 -12.28 -7.01 3.04
C LEU A 258 -11.46 -6.48 1.86
N GLN A 259 -11.02 -5.22 1.87
CA GLN A 259 -10.16 -4.57 0.87
C GLN A 259 -10.82 -4.23 -0.48
N GLN A 260 -11.99 -4.77 -0.80
CA GLN A 260 -12.70 -4.50 -2.04
C GLN A 260 -14.21 -4.61 -1.77
N ILE A 261 -14.97 -3.53 -1.96
CA ILE A 261 -16.42 -3.48 -1.68
C ILE A 261 -17.21 -4.59 -2.39
N GLN A 262 -16.71 -5.10 -3.53
CA GLN A 262 -17.35 -6.21 -4.25
C GLN A 262 -17.34 -7.52 -3.44
N PHE A 263 -16.39 -7.70 -2.51
CA PHE A 263 -16.36 -8.86 -1.62
C PHE A 263 -17.46 -8.77 -0.57
N GLU A 264 -17.72 -7.58 -0.03
CA GLU A 264 -18.84 -7.34 0.87
C GLU A 264 -20.17 -7.52 0.16
N GLU A 265 -20.32 -7.02 -1.07
CA GLU A 265 -21.52 -7.24 -1.88
C GLU A 265 -21.75 -8.75 -2.15
N GLU A 266 -20.70 -9.51 -2.49
CA GLU A 266 -20.79 -10.96 -2.68
C GLU A 266 -21.13 -11.66 -1.37
N LEU A 267 -20.43 -11.35 -0.28
CA LEU A 267 -20.63 -11.96 1.04
C LEU A 267 -22.06 -11.77 1.54
N ALA A 268 -22.63 -10.57 1.36
CA ALA A 268 -24.02 -10.26 1.71
C ALA A 268 -25.01 -11.27 1.06
N THR A 269 -24.76 -11.68 -0.19
CA THR A 269 -25.64 -12.62 -0.91
C THR A 269 -25.49 -14.08 -0.47
N LEU A 270 -24.42 -14.41 0.24
CA LEU A 270 -24.12 -15.78 0.71
C LEU A 270 -24.59 -16.04 2.13
N LEU A 271 -24.79 -14.97 2.92
CA LEU A 271 -25.25 -15.06 4.32
C LEU A 271 -26.78 -15.05 4.41
N ASP A 272 -27.32 -15.58 5.51
CA ASP A 272 -28.74 -15.54 5.85
C ASP A 272 -28.93 -14.83 7.20
N GLY A 273 -29.77 -13.80 7.26
CA GLY A 273 -30.10 -13.07 8.47
C GLY A 273 -29.26 -11.82 8.76
N VAL A 274 -28.42 -11.35 7.83
CA VAL A 274 -27.76 -10.05 7.92
C VAL A 274 -28.65 -8.98 7.31
N ASP A 275 -28.81 -7.83 8.00
CA ASP A 275 -29.64 -6.71 7.56
C ASP A 275 -28.83 -5.56 6.95
N ILE A 276 -27.67 -5.25 7.58
CA ILE A 276 -26.80 -4.15 7.18
C ILE A 276 -25.36 -4.65 7.09
N VAL A 277 -24.65 -4.26 6.05
CA VAL A 277 -23.20 -4.49 5.87
C VAL A 277 -22.50 -3.15 5.82
N ILE A 278 -21.58 -2.90 6.75
CA ILE A 278 -20.64 -1.79 6.69
C ILE A 278 -19.36 -2.34 6.05
N ALA A 279 -19.04 -1.86 4.85
CA ALA A 279 -17.84 -2.25 4.14
C ALA A 279 -16.64 -1.41 4.59
N GLY A 280 -15.41 -1.94 4.45
CA GLY A 280 -14.16 -1.26 4.78
C GLY A 280 -12.97 -1.80 4.00
N GLY A 281 -11.84 -1.10 4.04
CA GLY A 281 -10.59 -1.48 3.37
C GLY A 281 -10.50 -1.07 1.89
N SER A 282 -11.56 -0.51 1.32
CA SER A 282 -11.61 -0.19 -0.11
C SER A 282 -11.53 1.31 -0.43
N ASN A 283 -11.73 2.19 0.55
CA ASN A 283 -11.89 3.64 0.40
C ASN A 283 -12.94 4.00 -0.68
N SER A 284 -13.96 3.16 -0.86
CA SER A 284 -14.99 3.33 -1.89
C SER A 284 -16.11 4.22 -1.37
N LEU A 285 -16.09 5.50 -1.75
CA LEU A 285 -17.15 6.45 -1.37
C LEU A 285 -18.48 6.04 -2.01
N LEU A 286 -19.49 5.78 -1.20
CA LEU A 286 -20.88 5.73 -1.64
C LEU A 286 -21.53 7.08 -1.39
N ALA A 287 -22.10 7.69 -2.41
CA ALA A 287 -22.78 8.99 -2.30
C ALA A 287 -23.82 9.15 -3.40
N ASP A 288 -24.96 9.72 -3.07
CA ASP A 288 -26.01 10.02 -4.02
C ASP A 288 -25.95 11.49 -4.50
N GLN A 289 -27.01 11.97 -5.18
CA GLN A 289 -27.05 13.35 -5.68
C GLN A 289 -27.26 14.35 -4.53
N GLU A 290 -28.00 13.96 -3.50
CA GLU A 290 -28.27 14.78 -2.31
C GLU A 290 -27.00 15.00 -1.50
N ASP A 291 -26.11 13.99 -1.43
CA ASP A 291 -24.78 14.08 -0.80
C ASP A 291 -23.86 15.03 -1.59
N GLN A 292 -23.84 14.89 -2.92
CA GLN A 292 -23.07 15.79 -3.80
C GLN A 292 -23.57 17.24 -3.69
N ASP A 293 -24.88 17.45 -3.58
CA ASP A 293 -25.49 18.77 -3.40
C ASP A 293 -25.21 19.34 -1.99
N ARG A 294 -25.07 18.47 -0.97
CA ARG A 294 -24.63 18.81 0.39
C ARG A 294 -23.18 19.25 0.45
N GLY A 295 -22.34 18.68 -0.41
CA GLY A 295 -20.92 18.96 -0.57
C GLY A 295 -20.04 17.79 -0.14
N LEU A 296 -19.25 17.29 -1.08
CA LEU A 296 -18.24 16.26 -0.83
C LEU A 296 -16.95 16.90 -0.28
N PHE A 297 -16.11 16.06 0.33
CA PHE A 297 -14.80 16.50 0.83
C PHE A 297 -13.92 17.03 -0.33
N PRO A 298 -13.16 18.11 -0.14
CA PRO A 298 -12.32 18.69 -1.19
C PRO A 298 -11.34 17.66 -1.78
N GLY A 299 -11.37 17.50 -3.11
CA GLY A 299 -10.53 16.53 -3.79
C GLY A 299 -11.10 15.11 -3.88
N ALA A 300 -12.31 14.87 -3.38
CA ALA A 300 -12.99 13.59 -3.57
C ALA A 300 -13.13 13.24 -5.06
N GLY A 301 -12.90 11.96 -5.40
CA GLY A 301 -13.21 11.42 -6.72
C GLY A 301 -14.70 11.28 -6.98
N GLU A 302 -15.05 10.71 -8.15
CA GLU A 302 -16.43 10.31 -8.41
C GLU A 302 -16.83 9.19 -7.43
N PRO A 303 -18.04 9.23 -6.82
CA PRO A 303 -18.52 8.16 -5.97
C PRO A 303 -18.51 6.80 -6.70
N TYR A 304 -18.19 5.74 -5.98
CA TYR A 304 -18.20 4.37 -6.52
C TYR A 304 -19.61 3.96 -6.96
N ASP A 305 -20.61 4.22 -6.10
CA ASP A 305 -22.04 3.98 -6.38
C ASP A 305 -22.89 4.88 -5.48
N THR A 306 -24.21 4.79 -5.59
CA THR A 306 -25.17 5.50 -4.75
C THR A 306 -25.11 5.01 -3.30
N TYR A 307 -25.45 5.89 -2.35
CA TYR A 307 -25.62 5.54 -0.94
C TYR A 307 -27.10 5.35 -0.62
N PRO A 308 -27.51 4.22 0.03
CA PRO A 308 -26.76 2.96 0.16
C PRO A 308 -26.93 2.05 -1.09
N ILE A 309 -26.12 1.00 -1.19
CA ILE A 309 -26.35 -0.11 -2.14
C ILE A 309 -27.38 -1.05 -1.51
N ILE A 310 -28.36 -1.51 -2.29
CA ILE A 310 -29.37 -2.50 -1.86
C ILE A 310 -29.10 -3.83 -2.59
N THR A 311 -28.92 -4.90 -1.83
CA THR A 311 -28.78 -6.26 -2.33
C THR A 311 -29.76 -7.21 -1.59
N GLN A 312 -29.59 -8.52 -1.74
CA GLN A 312 -30.43 -9.53 -1.05
C GLN A 312 -29.56 -10.63 -0.44
N ASP A 313 -29.95 -11.08 0.75
CA ASP A 313 -29.34 -12.22 1.43
C ASP A 313 -29.66 -13.55 0.71
N ALA A 314 -29.09 -14.66 1.21
CA ALA A 314 -29.29 -16.00 0.67
C ALA A 314 -30.77 -16.46 0.70
N SER A 315 -31.59 -15.88 1.58
CA SER A 315 -33.04 -16.13 1.70
C SER A 315 -33.91 -15.18 0.89
N GLY A 316 -33.32 -14.14 0.27
CA GLY A 316 -34.01 -13.15 -0.56
C GLY A 316 -34.62 -12.00 0.24
N ASN A 317 -34.17 -11.73 1.46
CA ASN A 317 -34.47 -10.51 2.20
C ASN A 317 -33.54 -9.39 1.73
N ASP A 318 -34.00 -8.15 1.82
CA ASP A 318 -33.18 -7.00 1.45
C ASP A 318 -32.07 -6.77 2.47
N VAL A 319 -30.86 -6.46 1.98
CA VAL A 319 -29.65 -6.12 2.75
C VAL A 319 -29.15 -4.74 2.27
N VAL A 320 -28.79 -3.90 3.22
CA VAL A 320 -28.26 -2.55 2.98
C VAL A 320 -26.75 -2.58 3.12
N VAL A 321 -26.00 -2.25 2.05
CA VAL A 321 -24.55 -2.12 2.08
C VAL A 321 -24.17 -0.65 2.09
N VAL A 322 -23.33 -0.25 3.03
CA VAL A 322 -22.88 1.13 3.24
C VAL A 322 -21.36 1.20 3.35
N ASN A 323 -20.75 2.29 2.90
CA ASN A 323 -19.32 2.57 3.01
C ASN A 323 -19.06 4.07 2.93
N THR A 324 -17.85 4.49 3.38
CA THR A 324 -17.31 5.85 3.21
C THR A 324 -15.92 5.79 2.57
N ASP A 325 -15.44 6.95 2.08
CA ASP A 325 -14.00 7.16 1.86
C ASP A 325 -13.28 7.28 3.23
N GLY A 326 -11.97 7.00 3.24
CA GLY A 326 -11.12 6.97 4.43
C GLY A 326 -10.68 8.34 4.96
N GLY A 327 -9.71 8.35 5.89
CA GLY A 327 -8.98 9.54 6.31
C GLY A 327 -9.79 10.53 7.18
N TRP A 328 -10.69 10.08 8.02
CA TRP A 328 -11.57 10.96 8.83
C TRP A 328 -12.38 11.97 8.01
N ARG A 329 -12.55 11.73 6.70
CA ARG A 329 -13.14 12.69 5.75
C ARG A 329 -14.65 12.71 5.77
N TYR A 330 -15.31 11.61 6.17
CA TYR A 330 -16.75 11.50 6.13
C TYR A 330 -17.31 10.76 7.35
N VAL A 331 -18.39 11.33 7.89
CA VAL A 331 -19.34 10.61 8.74
C VAL A 331 -20.49 10.16 7.84
N ALA A 332 -20.82 8.87 7.83
CA ALA A 332 -22.04 8.42 7.17
C ALA A 332 -23.17 8.18 8.16
N GLU A 333 -24.39 8.50 7.73
CA GLU A 333 -25.62 8.28 8.47
C GLU A 333 -26.57 7.40 7.66
N LEU A 334 -27.05 6.31 8.28
CA LEU A 334 -28.15 5.49 7.77
C LEU A 334 -29.30 5.53 8.77
N VAL A 335 -30.44 6.10 8.41
CA VAL A 335 -31.67 6.05 9.18
C VAL A 335 -32.63 5.07 8.53
N VAL A 336 -32.91 3.96 9.22
CA VAL A 336 -33.70 2.86 8.67
C VAL A 336 -34.67 2.29 9.70
N GLU A 337 -35.83 1.79 9.25
CA GLU A 337 -36.81 1.08 10.07
C GLU A 337 -36.69 -0.43 9.88
N PHE A 338 -36.96 -1.18 10.97
CA PHE A 338 -37.10 -2.63 10.98
C PHE A 338 -38.53 -3.03 11.27
N ASP A 339 -39.02 -4.06 10.59
CA ASP A 339 -40.33 -4.63 10.84
C ASP A 339 -40.36 -5.47 12.14
N GLU A 340 -41.54 -6.02 12.49
CA GLU A 340 -41.70 -6.88 13.69
C GLU A 340 -40.90 -8.18 13.61
N GLN A 341 -40.42 -8.60 12.46
CA GLN A 341 -39.58 -9.75 12.23
C GLN A 341 -38.08 -9.42 12.26
N GLY A 342 -37.73 -8.15 12.39
CA GLY A 342 -36.36 -7.66 12.40
C GLY A 342 -35.79 -7.36 11.02
N ARG A 343 -36.56 -7.44 9.94
CA ARG A 343 -36.09 -7.19 8.58
C ARG A 343 -36.06 -5.71 8.28
N VAL A 344 -35.03 -5.28 7.59
CA VAL A 344 -34.85 -3.89 7.12
C VAL A 344 -35.98 -3.52 6.15
N LEU A 345 -36.50 -2.31 6.29
CA LEU A 345 -37.50 -1.72 5.40
C LEU A 345 -36.84 -0.67 4.52
N VAL A 346 -36.33 -1.08 3.36
CA VAL A 346 -35.56 -0.20 2.46
C VAL A 346 -36.36 1.04 2.02
N GLU A 347 -37.68 0.96 1.94
CA GLU A 347 -38.56 2.11 1.65
C GLU A 347 -38.61 3.15 2.76
N SER A 348 -38.07 2.87 3.94
CA SER A 348 -37.98 3.84 5.05
C SER A 348 -36.72 4.72 4.97
N ILE A 349 -35.78 4.40 4.10
CA ILE A 349 -34.53 5.15 3.92
C ILE A 349 -34.86 6.44 3.14
N ASP A 350 -34.56 7.59 3.74
CA ASP A 350 -34.73 8.90 3.13
C ASP A 350 -33.39 9.45 2.70
N GLU A 351 -33.14 9.58 1.40
CA GLU A 351 -31.93 10.11 0.78
C GLU A 351 -31.55 11.53 1.26
N ASN A 352 -32.49 12.31 1.76
CA ASN A 352 -32.19 13.63 2.34
C ASN A 352 -31.54 13.55 3.74
N THR A 353 -31.69 12.43 4.42
CA THR A 353 -31.19 12.21 5.79
C THR A 353 -30.03 11.22 5.77
N SER A 354 -30.25 10.05 5.14
CA SER A 354 -29.22 9.02 4.99
C SER A 354 -28.24 9.43 3.90
N GLY A 355 -26.94 9.31 4.16
CA GLY A 355 -25.86 9.69 3.24
C GLY A 355 -24.58 10.04 3.97
N VAL A 356 -23.69 10.75 3.30
CA VAL A 356 -22.38 11.13 3.83
C VAL A 356 -22.28 12.63 4.15
N TYR A 357 -21.59 12.94 5.23
CA TYR A 357 -21.31 14.30 5.70
C TYR A 357 -19.79 14.51 5.68
N ALA A 358 -19.32 15.42 4.83
CA ALA A 358 -17.88 15.72 4.74
C ALA A 358 -17.39 16.44 6.01
N SER A 359 -16.24 16.03 6.54
CA SER A 359 -15.63 16.60 7.75
C SER A 359 -14.95 17.95 7.45
N THR A 360 -15.75 18.92 6.97
CA THR A 360 -15.31 20.28 6.62
C THR A 360 -15.93 21.32 7.54
N ASP A 361 -15.29 22.48 7.64
CA ASP A 361 -15.80 23.61 8.39
C ASP A 361 -17.19 24.03 7.90
N GLU A 362 -17.41 24.03 6.59
CA GLU A 362 -18.67 24.37 5.98
C GLU A 362 -19.81 23.43 6.39
N GLN A 363 -19.50 22.12 6.47
CA GLN A 363 -20.49 21.13 6.92
C GLN A 363 -20.79 21.27 8.40
N VAL A 364 -19.76 21.50 9.24
CA VAL A 364 -19.94 21.77 10.67
C VAL A 364 -20.78 23.03 10.89
N GLU A 365 -20.48 24.14 10.18
CA GLU A 365 -21.29 25.36 10.23
C GLU A 365 -22.74 25.13 9.79
N ALA A 366 -22.97 24.31 8.77
CA ALA A 366 -24.30 23.97 8.30
C ALA A 366 -25.13 23.23 9.37
N LEU A 367 -24.51 22.37 10.15
CA LEU A 367 -25.16 21.59 11.22
C LEU A 367 -25.32 22.40 12.51
N TRP A 368 -24.30 23.07 12.98
CA TRP A 368 -24.26 23.77 14.27
C TRP A 368 -24.70 25.24 14.19
N GLY A 369 -24.71 25.85 13.00
CA GLY A 369 -24.98 27.26 12.74
C GLY A 369 -23.71 28.13 12.73
N ASP A 370 -22.70 27.80 13.48
CA ASP A 370 -21.35 28.38 13.43
C ASP A 370 -20.32 27.45 14.10
N LEU A 371 -19.03 27.65 13.77
CA LEU A 371 -17.92 26.85 14.33
C LEU A 371 -17.72 27.11 15.84
N GLU A 372 -17.96 28.34 16.33
CA GLU A 372 -17.80 28.67 17.74
C GLU A 372 -18.72 27.79 18.63
N SER A 373 -19.93 27.51 18.16
CA SER A 373 -20.86 26.61 18.84
C SER A 373 -20.42 25.16 18.84
N ALA A 374 -19.88 24.67 17.70
CA ALA A 374 -19.41 23.29 17.55
C ALA A 374 -18.18 22.98 18.44
N PHE A 375 -17.31 23.97 18.60
CA PHE A 375 -16.06 23.84 19.39
C PHE A 375 -16.12 24.60 20.71
N ALA A 376 -17.31 24.87 21.25
CA ALA A 376 -17.48 25.50 22.55
C ALA A 376 -17.01 24.57 23.69
N GLU A 377 -16.54 25.17 24.81
CA GLU A 377 -16.14 24.42 26.00
C GLU A 377 -17.23 23.42 26.43
N GLY A 378 -16.91 22.15 26.51
CA GLY A 378 -17.78 21.05 26.91
C GLY A 378 -18.48 20.31 25.75
N THR A 379 -18.22 20.66 24.48
CA THR A 379 -18.61 19.85 23.31
C THR A 379 -17.56 18.78 23.04
N LYS A 380 -17.96 17.66 22.41
CA LYS A 380 -17.03 16.62 21.95
C LYS A 380 -16.03 17.18 20.94
N GLY A 381 -16.49 18.07 20.04
CA GLY A 381 -15.64 18.77 19.07
C GLY A 381 -14.50 19.57 19.72
N ASN A 382 -14.75 20.24 20.85
CA ASN A 382 -13.69 20.97 21.57
C ASN A 382 -12.62 20.03 22.14
N VAL A 383 -13.02 18.92 22.78
CA VAL A 383 -12.08 17.94 23.33
C VAL A 383 -11.21 17.34 22.24
N ALA A 384 -11.82 16.94 21.11
CA ALA A 384 -11.12 16.42 19.94
C ALA A 384 -10.14 17.46 19.36
N ASN A 385 -10.58 18.72 19.22
CA ASN A 385 -9.75 19.79 18.69
C ASN A 385 -8.51 20.06 19.55
N ASP A 386 -8.67 20.11 20.89
CA ASP A 386 -7.55 20.38 21.79
C ASP A 386 -6.52 19.24 21.78
N LEU A 387 -6.96 17.98 21.73
CA LEU A 387 -6.10 16.81 21.66
C LEU A 387 -5.38 16.74 20.31
N VAL A 388 -6.10 16.83 19.20
CA VAL A 388 -5.54 16.70 17.85
C VAL A 388 -4.64 17.89 17.51
N SER A 389 -5.00 19.10 17.94
CA SER A 389 -4.15 20.28 17.74
C SER A 389 -2.80 20.15 18.45
N ALA A 390 -2.77 19.59 19.66
CA ALA A 390 -1.52 19.38 20.38
C ALA A 390 -0.58 18.42 19.62
N VAL A 391 -1.14 17.33 19.04
CA VAL A 391 -0.37 16.41 18.19
C VAL A 391 0.10 17.13 16.91
N GLY A 392 -0.81 17.87 16.25
CA GLY A 392 -0.51 18.60 15.02
C GLY A 392 0.59 19.67 15.19
N GLU A 393 0.59 20.40 16.33
CA GLU A 393 1.65 21.37 16.64
C GLU A 393 3.02 20.68 16.79
N PHE A 394 3.07 19.53 17.45
CA PHE A 394 4.31 18.74 17.59
C PHE A 394 4.82 18.24 16.22
N VAL A 395 3.92 17.72 15.38
CA VAL A 395 4.27 17.22 14.04
C VAL A 395 4.74 18.38 13.13
N ALA A 396 4.09 19.55 13.22
CA ALA A 396 4.47 20.72 12.43
C ALA A 396 5.91 21.19 12.69
N GLU A 397 6.48 20.96 13.89
CA GLU A 397 7.89 21.28 14.17
C GLU A 397 8.84 20.44 13.30
N GLN A 398 8.45 19.22 12.90
CA GLN A 398 9.25 18.34 12.04
C GLN A 398 9.34 18.83 10.60
N ASP A 399 8.34 19.61 10.12
CA ASP A 399 8.35 20.20 8.79
C ASP A 399 9.43 21.28 8.60
N GLY A 400 9.98 21.81 9.67
CA GLY A 400 11.16 22.72 9.67
C GLY A 400 12.50 22.02 9.48
N ASN A 401 12.56 20.70 9.57
CA ASN A 401 13.80 19.92 9.46
C ASN A 401 14.00 19.48 8.00
N ILE A 402 14.79 20.27 7.24
CA ILE A 402 14.93 20.14 5.78
C ILE A 402 16.00 19.11 5.42
N LEU A 403 15.64 18.13 4.61
CA LEU A 403 16.49 17.04 4.12
C LEU A 403 17.20 17.42 2.81
N GLY A 404 16.50 18.13 1.91
CA GLY A 404 17.00 18.52 0.61
C GLY A 404 16.00 19.40 -0.13
N LEU A 405 16.20 19.60 -1.44
CA LEU A 405 15.37 20.48 -2.26
C LEU A 405 14.83 19.76 -3.48
N THR A 406 13.62 20.11 -3.92
CA THR A 406 13.02 19.72 -5.19
C THR A 406 12.44 20.96 -5.90
N ASP A 407 12.54 21.01 -7.24
CA ASP A 407 11.91 22.04 -8.08
C ASP A 407 10.56 21.56 -8.65
N VAL A 408 10.20 20.29 -8.40
CA VAL A 408 9.03 19.64 -8.98
C VAL A 408 8.16 19.00 -7.90
N TYR A 409 6.89 18.79 -8.22
CA TYR A 409 6.00 17.93 -7.44
C TYR A 409 6.46 16.48 -7.54
N LEU A 410 6.51 15.76 -6.43
CA LEU A 410 6.89 14.36 -6.37
C LEU A 410 5.63 13.50 -6.22
N VAL A 411 5.30 12.77 -7.26
CA VAL A 411 4.05 11.99 -7.38
C VAL A 411 4.09 10.76 -6.49
N GLY A 412 3.22 10.75 -5.48
CA GLY A 412 3.09 9.68 -4.49
C GLY A 412 1.65 9.19 -4.33
N GLU A 413 0.74 9.65 -5.17
CA GLU A 413 -0.67 9.25 -5.15
C GLU A 413 -0.81 7.74 -5.34
N ARG A 414 -1.69 7.13 -4.54
CA ARG A 414 -1.95 5.69 -4.51
C ARG A 414 -2.12 5.07 -5.90
N GLU A 415 -2.86 5.74 -6.78
CA GLU A 415 -3.14 5.22 -8.11
C GLU A 415 -1.87 5.18 -8.96
N ALA A 416 -1.08 6.25 -8.97
CA ALA A 416 0.12 6.36 -9.79
C ALA A 416 1.21 5.38 -9.34
N VAL A 417 1.62 5.42 -8.06
CA VAL A 417 2.72 4.57 -7.55
C VAL A 417 2.45 3.07 -7.65
N ARG A 418 1.18 2.66 -7.85
CA ARG A 418 0.76 1.26 -7.93
C ARG A 418 0.42 0.79 -9.35
N THR A 419 0.56 1.65 -10.36
CA THR A 419 0.19 1.31 -11.74
C THR A 419 1.23 1.72 -12.78
N GLU A 420 2.08 2.71 -12.47
CA GLU A 420 3.07 3.27 -13.39
C GLU A 420 4.35 3.70 -12.67
N GLU A 421 5.37 4.06 -13.44
CA GLU A 421 6.57 4.71 -12.96
C GLU A 421 6.21 6.09 -12.38
N THR A 422 6.79 6.48 -11.23
CA THR A 422 6.64 7.84 -10.72
C THR A 422 7.99 8.44 -10.33
N ASN A 423 8.11 9.77 -10.38
CA ASN A 423 9.35 10.44 -10.01
C ASN A 423 9.70 10.25 -8.53
N LEU A 424 8.72 10.20 -7.60
CA LEU A 424 8.94 9.85 -6.20
C LEU A 424 9.34 8.37 -6.03
N GLY A 425 8.69 7.48 -6.79
CA GLY A 425 9.04 6.06 -6.84
C GLY A 425 10.49 5.86 -7.28
N ASN A 426 10.90 6.53 -8.35
CA ASN A 426 12.27 6.54 -8.85
C ASN A 426 13.24 7.09 -7.80
N LEU A 427 12.94 8.26 -7.23
CA LEU A 427 13.79 8.95 -6.24
C LEU A 427 14.03 8.09 -5.00
N THR A 428 12.99 7.46 -4.46
CA THR A 428 13.10 6.61 -3.26
C THR A 428 13.81 5.28 -3.55
N ALA A 429 13.59 4.67 -4.73
CA ALA A 429 14.31 3.47 -5.14
C ALA A 429 15.80 3.76 -5.40
N ASP A 430 16.13 4.91 -5.99
CA ASP A 430 17.52 5.35 -6.19
C ASP A 430 18.20 5.69 -4.86
N ALA A 431 17.49 6.27 -3.90
CA ALA A 431 17.99 6.50 -2.54
C ALA A 431 18.38 5.17 -1.85
N ASN A 432 17.52 4.18 -1.91
CA ASN A 432 17.80 2.85 -1.35
C ASN A 432 19.03 2.20 -2.02
N LEU A 433 19.15 2.32 -3.35
CA LEU A 433 20.29 1.80 -4.10
C LEU A 433 21.59 2.53 -3.74
N TRP A 434 21.55 3.87 -3.69
CA TRP A 434 22.69 4.69 -3.31
C TRP A 434 23.16 4.37 -1.88
N TYR A 435 22.22 4.23 -0.95
CA TYR A 435 22.51 3.92 0.44
C TYR A 435 23.16 2.54 0.60
N ALA A 436 22.59 1.52 -0.04
CA ALA A 436 23.14 0.16 -0.02
C ALA A 436 24.57 0.08 -0.61
N LYS A 437 24.84 0.87 -1.65
CA LYS A 437 26.19 0.97 -2.26
C LYS A 437 27.26 1.55 -1.33
N GLN A 438 26.88 2.28 -0.28
CA GLN A 438 27.85 2.72 0.74
C GLN A 438 28.42 1.54 1.53
N LEU A 439 27.67 0.44 1.64
CA LEU A 439 28.10 -0.79 2.29
C LEU A 439 28.69 -1.82 1.30
N ASP A 440 28.10 -1.96 0.12
CA ASP A 440 28.48 -2.97 -0.88
C ASP A 440 28.30 -2.39 -2.30
N GLU A 441 29.42 -1.99 -2.93
CA GLU A 441 29.44 -1.40 -4.29
C GLU A 441 28.92 -2.35 -5.39
N ASP A 442 28.84 -3.66 -5.12
CA ASP A 442 28.32 -4.65 -6.08
C ASP A 442 26.79 -4.72 -6.15
N VAL A 443 26.06 -3.98 -5.30
CA VAL A 443 24.59 -3.85 -5.38
C VAL A 443 24.26 -3.02 -6.60
N VAL A 444 23.44 -3.56 -7.51
CA VAL A 444 23.15 -2.92 -8.82
C VAL A 444 21.68 -2.69 -9.08
N VAL A 445 20.79 -3.25 -8.27
CA VAL A 445 19.33 -3.10 -8.42
C VAL A 445 18.71 -2.74 -7.06
N SER A 446 17.76 -1.86 -7.08
CA SER A 446 16.80 -1.61 -6.00
C SER A 446 15.39 -1.88 -6.49
N PHE A 447 14.54 -2.46 -5.65
CA PHE A 447 13.11 -2.51 -5.87
C PHE A 447 12.38 -2.38 -4.54
N LYS A 448 11.25 -1.70 -4.58
CA LYS A 448 10.30 -1.55 -3.47
C LYS A 448 8.87 -1.59 -4.01
N ASN A 449 7.93 -1.99 -3.18
CA ASN A 449 6.52 -1.97 -3.57
C ASN A 449 5.94 -0.55 -3.58
N GLY A 450 5.13 -0.22 -4.55
CA GLY A 450 4.41 1.06 -4.64
C GLY A 450 3.45 1.27 -3.47
N GLY A 451 2.94 0.16 -2.88
CA GLY A 451 2.14 0.19 -1.66
C GLY A 451 2.85 0.82 -0.45
N GLY A 452 4.20 0.81 -0.43
CA GLY A 452 5.02 1.45 0.60
C GLY A 452 5.13 2.97 0.48
N ILE A 453 4.72 3.59 -0.65
CA ILE A 453 4.66 5.04 -0.82
C ILE A 453 3.22 5.48 -0.57
N ARG A 454 3.01 6.40 0.37
CA ARG A 454 1.68 6.69 0.93
C ARG A 454 1.18 8.11 0.64
N GLU A 455 2.06 9.07 0.45
CA GLU A 455 1.72 10.46 0.15
C GLU A 455 2.70 11.07 -0.85
N PRO A 456 2.23 11.99 -1.72
CA PRO A 456 3.08 12.82 -2.56
C PRO A 456 3.88 13.84 -1.71
N ILE A 457 4.89 14.46 -2.32
CA ILE A 457 5.64 15.57 -1.71
C ILE A 457 5.49 16.79 -2.60
N GLY A 458 4.79 17.81 -2.11
CA GLY A 458 4.51 19.06 -2.83
C GLY A 458 3.12 19.58 -2.56
N ASP A 459 2.77 20.69 -3.21
CA ASP A 459 1.50 21.37 -3.03
C ASP A 459 0.57 21.19 -4.23
N VAL A 460 -0.71 20.97 -3.97
CA VAL A 460 -1.77 20.95 -4.97
C VAL A 460 -2.56 22.25 -4.85
N VAL A 461 -2.50 23.12 -5.88
CA VAL A 461 -3.15 24.43 -5.86
C VAL A 461 -4.30 24.47 -6.85
N VAL A 462 -5.54 24.64 -6.34
CA VAL A 462 -6.75 24.84 -7.14
C VAL A 462 -7.12 26.31 -7.14
N LYS A 463 -7.17 26.94 -8.32
CA LYS A 463 -7.48 28.38 -8.48
C LYS A 463 -8.91 28.58 -8.99
N GLY A 464 -9.91 28.34 -8.13
CA GLY A 464 -11.34 28.50 -8.45
C GLY A 464 -12.01 27.18 -8.87
N SER A 465 -13.33 27.10 -8.72
CA SER A 465 -14.14 25.89 -8.87
C SER A 465 -14.13 25.20 -10.24
N ASP A 466 -13.59 25.85 -11.28
CA ASP A 466 -13.55 25.31 -12.65
C ASP A 466 -12.09 25.20 -13.18
N SER A 467 -11.08 25.22 -12.29
CA SER A 467 -9.67 25.16 -12.67
C SER A 467 -9.11 23.78 -12.42
N GLU A 468 -8.38 23.23 -13.39
CA GLU A 468 -7.55 22.03 -13.19
C GLU A 468 -6.55 22.26 -12.04
N PRO A 469 -6.30 21.27 -11.17
CA PRO A 469 -5.28 21.33 -10.14
C PRO A 469 -3.89 21.66 -10.73
N SER A 470 -3.12 22.48 -10.03
CA SER A 470 -1.73 22.75 -10.37
C SER A 470 -0.83 22.09 -9.33
N TYR A 471 -0.02 21.16 -9.76
CA TYR A 471 0.95 20.43 -8.93
C TYR A 471 2.26 21.20 -8.88
N GLN A 472 2.78 21.47 -7.69
CA GLN A 472 3.95 22.34 -7.47
C GLN A 472 4.89 21.70 -6.44
N ALA A 473 6.18 22.04 -6.50
CA ALA A 473 7.10 21.72 -5.42
C ALA A 473 6.60 22.25 -4.06
N PRO A 474 7.06 21.69 -2.91
CA PRO A 474 6.66 22.16 -1.58
C PRO A 474 6.86 23.67 -1.42
N GLY A 475 5.81 24.37 -0.96
CA GLY A 475 5.85 25.81 -0.73
C GLY A 475 6.71 26.21 0.47
N ALA A 476 7.16 27.46 0.48
CA ALA A 476 7.89 28.00 1.61
C ALA A 476 6.99 28.18 2.85
N ASN A 477 7.45 27.75 4.02
CA ASN A 477 6.86 28.08 5.31
C ASN A 477 7.86 28.88 6.18
N PRO A 478 7.86 30.22 6.10
CA PRO A 478 8.81 31.04 6.84
C PRO A 478 8.67 30.96 8.37
N VAL A 479 7.52 30.51 8.88
CA VAL A 479 7.27 30.42 10.33
C VAL A 479 8.18 29.37 10.96
N ILE A 480 8.37 28.24 10.28
CA ILE A 480 9.22 27.13 10.72
C ILE A 480 10.57 27.07 10.00
N GLY A 481 10.83 27.99 9.05
CA GLY A 481 12.08 28.09 8.32
C GLY A 481 12.18 27.18 7.09
N LYS A 482 11.07 26.55 6.63
CA LYS A 482 11.02 25.72 5.40
C LYS A 482 11.18 26.64 4.17
N PRO A 483 12.19 26.42 3.30
CA PRO A 483 12.34 27.15 2.05
C PRO A 483 11.39 26.63 0.98
N GLU A 484 11.21 27.40 -0.08
CA GLU A 484 10.56 26.93 -1.32
C GLU A 484 11.27 25.69 -1.85
N GLY A 485 10.53 24.66 -2.22
CA GLY A 485 11.07 23.38 -2.67
C GLY A 485 11.70 22.54 -1.55
N GLY A 486 11.59 22.94 -0.29
CA GLY A 486 12.15 22.21 0.84
C GLY A 486 11.45 20.87 1.06
N VAL A 487 12.17 19.75 0.92
CA VAL A 487 11.71 18.42 1.34
C VAL A 487 12.10 18.24 2.79
N SER A 488 11.13 18.01 3.66
CA SER A 488 11.30 17.98 5.11
C SER A 488 11.30 16.55 5.69
N GLN A 489 11.64 16.45 6.96
CA GLN A 489 11.46 15.22 7.73
C GLN A 489 9.99 14.76 7.73
N LEU A 490 9.04 15.70 7.84
CA LEU A 490 7.62 15.40 7.79
C LEU A 490 7.23 14.80 6.43
N ASP A 491 7.72 15.38 5.32
CA ASP A 491 7.46 14.86 3.97
C ASP A 491 7.96 13.41 3.83
N ALA A 492 9.17 13.12 4.32
CA ALA A 492 9.73 11.76 4.29
C ALA A 492 8.91 10.80 5.15
N ALA A 493 8.55 11.21 6.37
CA ALA A 493 7.77 10.40 7.30
C ALA A 493 6.34 10.15 6.80
N SER A 494 5.72 11.10 6.11
CA SER A 494 4.39 10.95 5.51
C SER A 494 4.41 10.04 4.29
N SER A 495 5.39 10.21 3.40
CA SER A 495 5.49 9.41 2.18
C SER A 495 5.96 7.97 2.44
N LEU A 496 6.89 7.76 3.36
CA LEU A 496 7.50 6.47 3.70
C LEU A 496 7.09 6.01 5.10
N ARG A 497 5.79 6.02 5.39
CA ARG A 497 5.22 5.85 6.74
C ARG A 497 5.66 4.59 7.46
N PHE A 498 5.85 3.48 6.73
CA PHE A 498 6.26 2.20 7.32
C PHE A 498 7.71 2.20 7.79
N ASN A 499 8.52 3.09 7.28
CA ASN A 499 9.95 3.20 7.58
C ASN A 499 10.66 1.84 7.59
N ASN A 500 10.40 1.02 6.57
CA ASN A 500 10.91 -0.35 6.48
C ASN A 500 12.44 -0.40 6.56
N ASP A 501 12.98 -1.41 7.24
CA ASP A 501 14.39 -1.73 7.19
C ASP A 501 14.81 -2.17 5.78
N LEU A 502 16.02 -1.77 5.39
CA LEU A 502 16.61 -2.14 4.11
C LEU A 502 17.47 -3.39 4.26
N THR A 503 17.40 -4.25 3.28
CA THR A 503 18.20 -5.46 3.24
C THR A 503 18.81 -5.70 1.85
N ILE A 504 20.09 -6.11 1.83
CA ILE A 504 20.76 -6.58 0.61
C ILE A 504 20.60 -8.08 0.56
N ILE A 505 20.15 -8.60 -0.58
CA ILE A 505 20.05 -10.02 -0.87
C ILE A 505 20.72 -10.35 -2.21
N THR A 506 21.15 -11.60 -2.37
CA THR A 506 21.69 -12.10 -3.62
C THR A 506 20.69 -13.07 -4.25
N VAL A 507 20.13 -12.70 -5.39
CA VAL A 507 19.16 -13.52 -6.14
C VAL A 507 19.76 -14.04 -7.44
N THR A 508 19.20 -15.11 -7.99
CA THR A 508 19.55 -15.56 -9.33
C THR A 508 18.85 -14.69 -10.38
N ARG A 509 19.35 -14.68 -11.63
CA ARG A 509 18.67 -13.98 -12.75
C ARG A 509 17.24 -14.48 -12.94
N SER A 510 17.03 -15.79 -12.83
CA SER A 510 15.69 -16.39 -12.88
C SER A 510 14.79 -15.85 -11.78
N LYS A 511 15.30 -15.72 -10.53
CA LYS A 511 14.55 -15.18 -9.40
C LYS A 511 14.26 -13.69 -9.57
N LEU A 512 15.19 -12.89 -10.11
CA LEU A 512 14.94 -11.48 -10.41
C LEU A 512 13.79 -11.33 -11.42
N LEU A 513 13.74 -12.19 -12.44
CA LEU A 513 12.63 -12.19 -13.40
C LEU A 513 11.30 -12.56 -12.74
N GLU A 514 11.28 -13.56 -11.84
CA GLU A 514 10.09 -13.93 -11.07
C GLU A 514 9.59 -12.78 -10.18
N ILE A 515 10.51 -12.00 -9.57
CA ILE A 515 10.19 -10.81 -8.77
C ILE A 515 9.49 -9.77 -9.64
N LEU A 516 10.03 -9.45 -10.82
CA LEU A 516 9.44 -8.48 -11.74
C LEU A 516 8.09 -8.96 -12.31
N GLU A 517 7.97 -10.25 -12.63
CA GLU A 517 6.70 -10.85 -13.05
C GLU A 517 5.62 -10.72 -11.96
N HIS A 518 6.00 -10.96 -10.69
CA HIS A 518 5.08 -10.78 -9.57
C HIS A 518 4.65 -9.31 -9.44
N ALA A 519 5.59 -8.37 -9.53
CA ALA A 519 5.30 -6.94 -9.43
C ALA A 519 4.19 -6.48 -10.39
N VAL A 520 4.14 -7.04 -11.61
CA VAL A 520 3.15 -6.68 -12.64
C VAL A 520 2.02 -7.70 -12.78
N ALA A 521 1.99 -8.76 -11.97
CA ALA A 521 1.02 -9.86 -12.12
C ALA A 521 -0.44 -9.42 -12.00
N ALA A 522 -0.72 -8.45 -11.11
CA ALA A 522 -2.06 -7.92 -10.86
C ALA A 522 -2.42 -6.70 -11.73
N SER A 523 -1.49 -6.17 -12.55
CA SER A 523 -1.74 -4.97 -13.36
C SER A 523 -2.91 -5.19 -14.32
N ALA A 524 -3.95 -4.38 -14.16
CA ALA A 524 -5.14 -4.36 -15.01
C ALA A 524 -5.82 -2.98 -14.91
N PRO A 525 -6.64 -2.57 -15.88
CA PRO A 525 -7.36 -1.30 -15.80
C PRO A 525 -8.20 -1.20 -14.50
N GLY A 526 -7.99 -0.13 -13.72
CA GLY A 526 -8.71 0.14 -12.47
C GLY A 526 -8.23 -0.68 -11.25
N VAL A 527 -7.14 -1.43 -11.36
CA VAL A 527 -6.54 -2.18 -10.26
C VAL A 527 -5.30 -1.45 -9.75
N THR A 528 -5.26 -1.10 -8.46
CA THR A 528 -4.14 -0.43 -7.78
C THR A 528 -3.47 -1.40 -6.80
N ALA A 529 -2.73 -2.38 -7.35
CA ALA A 529 -2.09 -3.43 -6.55
C ALA A 529 -0.86 -2.90 -5.79
N GLY A 530 -0.82 -3.09 -4.46
CA GLY A 530 0.30 -2.66 -3.62
C GLY A 530 1.65 -3.25 -4.03
N GLN A 531 1.65 -4.46 -4.56
CA GLN A 531 2.83 -5.18 -5.05
C GLN A 531 3.54 -4.58 -6.27
N PHE A 532 2.94 -3.61 -6.98
CA PHE A 532 3.59 -2.97 -8.12
C PHE A 532 4.92 -2.35 -7.70
N ALA A 533 6.02 -2.69 -8.41
CA ALA A 533 7.36 -2.29 -7.97
C ALA A 533 7.81 -0.96 -8.58
N GLN A 534 8.34 -0.08 -7.72
CA GLN A 534 9.19 1.04 -8.11
C GLN A 534 10.66 0.59 -8.04
N VAL A 535 11.50 0.97 -9.02
CA VAL A 535 12.82 0.36 -9.19
C VAL A 535 13.95 1.37 -9.40
N GLY A 536 15.17 0.99 -9.00
CA GLY A 536 16.41 1.74 -9.25
C GLY A 536 17.50 0.83 -9.86
N GLY A 537 18.31 1.37 -10.76
CA GLY A 537 19.41 0.65 -11.42
C GLY A 537 18.97 -0.40 -12.46
N ILE A 538 17.70 -0.52 -12.76
CA ILE A 538 17.11 -1.47 -13.71
C ILE A 538 15.99 -0.80 -14.51
N GLN A 539 15.82 -1.22 -15.77
CA GLN A 539 14.70 -0.83 -16.63
C GLN A 539 14.04 -2.10 -17.18
N TYR A 540 12.71 -2.09 -17.30
CA TYR A 540 11.99 -3.21 -17.89
C TYR A 540 10.70 -2.79 -18.61
N SER A 541 10.28 -3.63 -19.56
CA SER A 541 9.00 -3.52 -20.24
C SER A 541 8.12 -4.73 -19.96
N TYR A 542 6.81 -4.51 -19.89
CA TYR A 542 5.82 -5.56 -19.66
C TYR A 542 4.57 -5.37 -20.50
N ASP A 543 3.94 -6.49 -20.89
CA ASP A 543 2.72 -6.54 -21.71
C ASP A 543 1.57 -7.10 -20.88
N VAL A 544 0.64 -6.24 -20.47
CA VAL A 544 -0.56 -6.62 -19.70
C VAL A 544 -1.52 -7.56 -20.44
N SER A 545 -1.40 -7.69 -21.76
CA SER A 545 -2.19 -8.63 -22.56
C SER A 545 -1.75 -10.08 -22.40
N GLN A 546 -0.53 -10.31 -21.86
CA GLN A 546 -0.01 -11.64 -21.58
C GLN A 546 -0.52 -12.15 -20.22
N PRO A 547 -0.59 -13.48 -20.05
CA PRO A 547 -0.89 -14.07 -18.75
C PRO A 547 0.10 -13.64 -17.68
N ALA A 548 -0.34 -13.56 -16.42
CA ALA A 548 0.56 -13.35 -15.29
C ALA A 548 1.67 -14.42 -15.25
N GLY A 549 2.91 -14.01 -15.07
CA GLY A 549 4.10 -14.85 -15.15
C GLY A 549 4.72 -14.95 -16.57
N GLU A 550 4.15 -14.26 -17.56
CA GLU A 550 4.64 -14.17 -18.95
C GLU A 550 4.58 -12.73 -19.48
N ARG A 551 4.47 -11.74 -18.59
CA ARG A 551 4.27 -10.32 -18.95
C ARG A 551 5.55 -9.58 -19.26
N ILE A 552 6.64 -9.88 -18.56
CA ILE A 552 7.93 -9.21 -18.74
C ILE A 552 8.49 -9.53 -20.14
N GLN A 553 8.85 -8.48 -20.88
CA GLN A 553 9.38 -8.59 -22.23
C GLN A 553 10.87 -8.33 -22.29
N ASN A 554 11.31 -7.15 -21.85
CA ASN A 554 12.72 -6.80 -21.84
C ASN A 554 13.13 -6.30 -20.46
N VAL A 555 14.34 -6.67 -20.02
CA VAL A 555 14.92 -6.26 -18.73
C VAL A 555 16.39 -5.98 -18.90
N VAL A 556 16.85 -4.80 -18.45
CA VAL A 556 18.24 -4.40 -18.48
C VAL A 556 18.66 -3.72 -17.17
N ILE A 557 19.78 -4.16 -16.60
CA ILE A 557 20.46 -3.42 -15.54
C ILE A 557 21.26 -2.31 -16.22
N VAL A 558 21.15 -1.09 -15.72
CA VAL A 558 21.78 0.10 -16.31
C VAL A 558 22.92 0.64 -15.46
N ASN A 559 23.85 1.33 -16.11
CA ASN A 559 24.87 2.13 -15.45
C ASN A 559 24.27 3.45 -14.94
N GLU A 560 25.01 4.23 -14.15
CA GLU A 560 24.58 5.54 -13.63
C GLU A 560 24.27 6.58 -14.73
N ASP A 561 24.82 6.41 -15.93
CA ASP A 561 24.52 7.26 -17.09
C ASP A 561 23.34 6.75 -17.93
N GLY A 562 22.61 5.73 -17.47
CA GLY A 562 21.47 5.12 -18.14
C GLY A 562 21.82 4.13 -19.25
N SER A 563 23.11 3.96 -19.59
CA SER A 563 23.54 3.00 -20.61
C SER A 563 23.35 1.56 -20.17
N ALA A 564 23.07 0.62 -21.10
CA ALA A 564 22.88 -0.79 -20.82
C ALA A 564 24.17 -1.43 -20.27
N ASN A 565 24.06 -2.07 -19.13
CA ASN A 565 25.16 -2.82 -18.49
C ASN A 565 24.98 -4.32 -18.67
N ASP A 566 23.83 -4.86 -18.25
CA ASP A 566 23.60 -6.30 -18.22
C ASP A 566 22.13 -6.62 -18.60
N VAL A 567 21.93 -7.29 -19.73
CA VAL A 567 20.61 -7.70 -20.20
C VAL A 567 20.17 -8.96 -19.45
N ILE A 568 19.08 -8.87 -18.70
CA ILE A 568 18.50 -9.98 -17.95
C ILE A 568 17.50 -10.77 -18.78
N ALA A 569 16.67 -10.07 -19.54
CA ALA A 569 15.67 -10.68 -20.44
C ALA A 569 15.54 -9.89 -21.74
N ALA A 570 15.24 -10.60 -22.83
CA ALA A 570 14.96 -10.03 -24.15
C ALA A 570 13.82 -10.81 -24.82
N ASN A 571 12.80 -10.06 -25.29
CA ASN A 571 11.62 -10.65 -25.93
C ASN A 571 10.96 -11.76 -25.10
N GLY A 572 10.79 -11.55 -23.80
CA GLY A 572 10.19 -12.51 -22.87
C GLY A 572 11.08 -13.73 -22.53
N ARG A 573 12.36 -13.73 -22.92
CA ARG A 573 13.28 -14.84 -22.66
C ARG A 573 14.44 -14.40 -21.80
N LEU A 574 14.81 -15.22 -20.81
CA LEU A 574 15.99 -15.00 -19.98
C LEU A 574 17.27 -15.01 -20.84
N VAL A 575 18.16 -14.06 -20.61
CA VAL A 575 19.47 -13.97 -21.27
C VAL A 575 20.56 -14.42 -20.29
N GLY A 576 21.49 -15.22 -20.76
CA GLY A 576 22.57 -15.77 -19.96
C GLY A 576 22.14 -16.95 -19.06
N SER A 577 22.95 -17.26 -18.05
CA SER A 577 22.66 -18.39 -17.17
C SER A 577 21.61 -18.03 -16.12
N ALA A 578 20.59 -18.86 -15.98
CA ALA A 578 19.54 -18.71 -14.97
C ALA A 578 20.10 -18.67 -13.52
N GLU A 579 21.20 -19.35 -13.27
CA GLU A 579 21.86 -19.47 -11.96
C GLU A 579 22.87 -18.35 -11.68
N GLU A 580 23.14 -17.49 -12.65
CA GLU A 580 23.99 -16.31 -12.44
C GLU A 580 23.30 -15.36 -11.46
N THR A 581 24.06 -14.71 -10.58
CA THR A 581 23.50 -13.98 -9.45
C THR A 581 23.64 -12.48 -9.60
N VAL A 582 22.66 -11.76 -9.04
CA VAL A 582 22.58 -10.30 -8.96
C VAL A 582 22.40 -9.92 -7.49
N LYS A 583 23.14 -8.92 -7.00
CA LYS A 583 22.90 -8.33 -5.69
C LYS A 583 21.87 -7.22 -5.81
N VAL A 584 20.85 -7.29 -4.99
CA VAL A 584 19.76 -6.32 -4.97
C VAL A 584 19.54 -5.79 -3.55
N VAL A 585 19.07 -4.57 -3.42
CA VAL A 585 18.53 -4.01 -2.18
C VAL A 585 17.02 -3.92 -2.28
N THR A 586 16.35 -4.27 -1.19
CA THR A 586 14.89 -4.18 -1.06
C THR A 586 14.50 -3.97 0.39
N LEU A 587 13.20 -3.82 0.65
CA LEU A 587 12.65 -3.74 1.99
C LEU A 587 12.73 -5.10 2.68
N GLY A 588 13.03 -5.14 3.97
CA GLY A 588 13.00 -6.36 4.77
C GLY A 588 11.65 -7.07 4.68
N PHE A 589 10.56 -6.30 4.73
CA PHE A 589 9.19 -6.77 4.52
C PHE A 589 9.04 -7.59 3.21
N LEU A 590 9.56 -7.11 2.08
CA LEU A 590 9.48 -7.83 0.80
C LEU A 590 10.41 -9.05 0.76
N ALA A 591 11.60 -8.94 1.37
CA ALA A 591 12.54 -10.06 1.46
C ALA A 591 11.96 -11.24 2.26
N ASP A 592 11.06 -10.96 3.20
CA ASP A 592 10.34 -11.93 4.02
C ASP A 592 9.01 -12.42 3.38
N GLY A 593 8.71 -11.97 2.14
CA GLY A 593 7.55 -12.43 1.35
C GLY A 593 6.33 -11.52 1.45
N GLY A 594 6.47 -10.33 2.03
CA GLY A 594 5.39 -9.33 2.08
C GLY A 594 4.86 -8.99 0.69
N ASP A 595 3.61 -8.56 0.60
CA ASP A 595 2.87 -8.34 -0.65
C ASP A 595 2.88 -9.57 -1.60
N GLY A 596 3.09 -10.79 -1.05
CA GLY A 596 3.14 -12.03 -1.81
C GLY A 596 4.37 -12.19 -2.71
N TYR A 597 5.42 -11.40 -2.54
CA TYR A 597 6.64 -11.52 -3.33
C TYR A 597 7.22 -12.94 -3.22
N PRO A 598 7.76 -13.50 -4.34
CA PRO A 598 8.32 -14.87 -4.35
C PRO A 598 9.67 -14.93 -3.65
N LEU A 599 9.74 -14.36 -2.43
CA LEU A 599 10.92 -14.24 -1.59
C LEU A 599 10.69 -14.95 -0.24
N GLY A 600 11.77 -15.24 0.47
CA GLY A 600 11.84 -15.95 1.74
C GLY A 600 13.21 -16.58 1.90
N GLU A 601 13.60 -17.05 3.09
CA GLU A 601 14.95 -17.53 3.43
C GLU A 601 15.58 -18.51 2.41
N ASP A 602 14.77 -19.35 1.75
CA ASP A 602 15.24 -20.34 0.78
C ASP A 602 15.36 -19.79 -0.66
N SER A 603 14.89 -18.56 -0.93
CA SER A 603 14.80 -18.00 -2.29
C SER A 603 15.97 -17.09 -2.69
N TYR A 604 16.79 -16.68 -1.74
CA TYR A 604 17.97 -15.83 -1.93
C TYR A 604 19.17 -16.30 -1.10
N GLN A 605 20.31 -15.64 -1.28
CA GLN A 605 21.55 -15.90 -0.53
C GLN A 605 22.10 -14.58 0.05
N ASN A 606 22.99 -14.71 1.04
CA ASN A 606 23.79 -13.59 1.55
C ASN A 606 22.95 -12.36 1.99
N ARG A 607 21.86 -12.58 2.76
CA ARG A 607 21.09 -11.48 3.33
C ARG A 607 21.98 -10.66 4.29
N VAL A 608 21.92 -9.33 4.13
CA VAL A 608 22.57 -8.35 4.99
C VAL A 608 21.55 -7.26 5.34
N ASP A 609 21.09 -7.24 6.57
CA ASP A 609 20.17 -6.21 7.07
C ASP A 609 20.97 -4.96 7.41
N LEU A 610 20.63 -3.83 6.76
CA LEU A 610 21.42 -2.60 6.82
C LEU A 610 21.42 -1.97 8.22
N MET A 611 20.31 -2.05 8.96
CA MET A 611 20.23 -1.59 10.34
C MET A 611 21.34 -2.16 11.23
N SER A 612 21.68 -3.43 11.03
CA SER A 612 22.72 -4.12 11.81
C SER A 612 24.12 -3.97 11.23
N ALA A 613 24.23 -3.60 9.95
CA ALA A 613 25.50 -3.58 9.21
C ALA A 613 26.21 -2.21 9.30
N PHE A 614 25.48 -1.10 9.39
CA PHE A 614 26.06 0.21 9.58
C PHE A 614 26.47 0.43 11.04
N GLU A 615 27.65 1.02 11.27
CA GLU A 615 28.18 1.35 12.62
C GLU A 615 27.81 2.78 13.04
N ASP A 616 27.63 3.70 12.08
CA ASP A 616 27.34 5.12 12.30
C ASP A 616 25.85 5.42 12.10
N ASP A 617 25.29 6.34 12.88
CA ASP A 617 23.88 6.71 12.78
C ASP A 617 23.58 7.73 11.67
N GLY A 618 24.60 8.13 10.88
CA GLY A 618 24.44 9.00 9.72
C GLY A 618 24.30 10.49 10.05
N LEU A 619 23.60 11.24 9.17
CA LEU A 619 23.42 12.70 9.30
C LEU A 619 22.17 13.08 10.11
N PHE A 620 21.21 12.18 10.22
CA PHE A 620 19.91 12.45 10.82
C PHE A 620 19.56 11.44 11.93
N ASP A 621 19.07 11.95 13.06
CA ASP A 621 18.73 11.16 14.25
C ASP A 621 17.24 10.75 14.30
N PHE A 622 16.39 11.18 13.34
CA PHE A 622 14.95 10.97 13.40
C PHE A 622 14.49 9.59 12.88
N ALA A 623 15.31 8.95 12.06
CA ALA A 623 15.05 7.61 11.54
C ALA A 623 16.18 6.67 11.94
N ASP A 624 15.84 5.43 12.24
CA ASP A 624 16.84 4.41 12.52
C ASP A 624 17.71 4.17 11.29
N LYS A 625 19.02 4.09 11.49
CA LYS A 625 19.98 3.80 10.40
C LYS A 625 19.63 2.52 9.67
N GLY A 626 19.74 2.57 8.35
CA GLY A 626 19.48 1.42 7.51
C GLY A 626 18.01 1.20 7.20
N THR A 627 17.15 2.16 7.52
CA THR A 627 15.75 2.19 7.10
C THR A 627 15.57 3.01 5.82
N GLU A 628 14.40 2.91 5.19
CA GLU A 628 14.12 3.65 3.94
C GLU A 628 14.00 5.16 4.14
N GLN A 629 13.53 5.64 5.32
CA GLN A 629 13.51 7.07 5.62
C GLN A 629 14.91 7.64 5.83
N ASP A 630 15.78 6.90 6.52
CA ASP A 630 17.19 7.27 6.71
C ASP A 630 17.91 7.31 5.35
N ALA A 631 17.74 6.29 4.51
CA ALA A 631 18.31 6.24 3.17
C ALA A 631 17.84 7.42 2.30
N PHE A 632 16.56 7.76 2.36
CA PHE A 632 16.00 8.89 1.63
C PHE A 632 16.55 10.23 2.13
N ALA A 633 16.58 10.44 3.45
CA ALA A 633 17.11 11.65 4.05
C ALA A 633 18.58 11.89 3.72
N GLU A 634 19.41 10.86 3.89
CA GLU A 634 20.83 10.90 3.54
C GLU A 634 21.06 11.18 2.06
N TYR A 635 20.30 10.55 1.18
CA TYR A 635 20.39 10.76 -0.27
C TYR A 635 20.01 12.18 -0.64
N MET A 636 18.90 12.70 -0.13
CA MET A 636 18.47 14.07 -0.36
C MET A 636 19.51 15.08 0.12
N ALA A 637 20.07 14.90 1.30
CA ALA A 637 21.10 15.79 1.86
C ALA A 637 22.40 15.75 1.04
N ASN A 638 22.80 14.60 0.55
CA ASN A 638 24.04 14.45 -0.21
C ASN A 638 23.91 14.94 -1.66
N MET A 639 22.78 14.70 -2.32
CA MET A 639 22.61 14.94 -3.74
C MET A 639 21.89 16.27 -4.03
N PHE A 640 20.95 16.69 -3.19
CA PHE A 640 19.99 17.75 -3.48
C PHE A 640 19.97 18.89 -2.43
N SER A 641 20.99 19.01 -1.59
CA SER A 641 21.07 20.12 -0.60
C SER A 641 21.35 21.49 -1.23
N GLU A 642 22.06 21.56 -2.38
CA GLU A 642 22.39 22.79 -3.08
C GLU A 642 21.73 22.90 -4.46
N THR A 643 21.53 21.75 -5.14
CA THR A 643 20.91 21.67 -6.46
C THR A 643 19.63 20.86 -6.30
N PRO A 644 18.44 21.45 -6.50
CA PRO A 644 17.18 20.73 -6.34
C PRO A 644 17.06 19.54 -7.28
N PHE A 645 16.33 18.51 -6.84
CA PHE A 645 15.84 17.47 -7.72
C PHE A 645 14.87 18.09 -8.73
N SER A 646 14.99 17.72 -10.02
CA SER A 646 14.28 18.41 -11.12
C SER A 646 13.71 17.46 -12.18
N GLU A 647 13.63 16.17 -11.90
CA GLU A 647 12.99 15.21 -12.82
C GLU A 647 11.47 15.34 -12.70
N GLU A 648 10.86 15.91 -13.73
CA GLU A 648 9.41 16.04 -13.82
C GLU A 648 8.76 14.65 -13.98
N GLU A 649 7.53 14.52 -13.48
CA GLU A 649 6.70 13.35 -13.74
C GLU A 649 6.41 13.21 -15.23
N THR A 650 6.41 11.98 -15.72
CA THR A 650 6.08 11.65 -17.10
C THR A 650 4.79 10.82 -17.14
N PRO A 651 3.93 11.02 -18.15
CA PRO A 651 2.79 10.13 -18.30
C PRO A 651 3.26 8.70 -18.67
N ALA A 652 2.48 7.68 -18.34
CA ALA A 652 2.79 6.26 -18.60
C ALA A 652 3.21 5.95 -20.06
N SER A 653 2.76 6.77 -21.02
CA SER A 653 3.17 6.67 -22.44
C SER A 653 4.61 7.13 -22.71
N GLU A 654 5.26 7.80 -21.76
CA GLU A 654 6.63 8.35 -21.86
C GLU A 654 7.60 7.74 -20.83
N ASP A 655 7.12 6.91 -19.89
CA ASP A 655 7.93 6.23 -18.88
C ASP A 655 9.11 5.46 -19.48
N LEU A 656 10.27 5.54 -18.83
CA LEU A 656 11.50 4.95 -19.34
C LEU A 656 11.99 3.74 -18.52
N ARG A 657 11.76 3.73 -17.21
CA ARG A 657 12.20 2.62 -16.34
C ARG A 657 11.23 1.46 -16.34
N ILE A 658 9.91 1.76 -16.27
CA ILE A 658 8.84 0.79 -16.14
C ILE A 658 7.85 0.99 -17.28
N GLN A 659 8.06 0.28 -18.38
CA GLN A 659 7.33 0.51 -19.62
C GLN A 659 6.15 -0.44 -19.78
N ASN A 660 4.93 0.09 -19.64
CA ASN A 660 3.70 -0.63 -19.94
C ASN A 660 3.44 -0.64 -21.46
N LEU A 661 3.56 -1.79 -22.11
CA LEU A 661 3.36 -1.92 -23.56
C LEU A 661 1.89 -1.79 -23.99
N GLY A 662 0.95 -1.70 -23.06
CA GLY A 662 -0.42 -1.28 -23.30
C GLY A 662 -0.55 0.22 -23.59
N GLU A 663 0.38 1.05 -23.03
CA GLU A 663 0.35 2.51 -23.12
C GLU A 663 1.40 3.07 -24.08
N ARG A 664 2.49 2.34 -24.33
CA ARG A 664 3.60 2.79 -25.17
C ARG A 664 4.26 1.67 -25.96
N SER A 665 5.10 2.04 -26.93
CA SER A 665 5.99 1.10 -27.61
C SER A 665 7.22 0.83 -26.74
N ASP A 666 7.72 -0.42 -26.76
CA ASP A 666 8.96 -0.79 -26.08
C ASP A 666 10.16 0.04 -26.56
N ALA A 667 10.86 0.64 -25.62
CA ALA A 667 12.04 1.44 -25.87
C ALA A 667 13.22 1.09 -24.91
N ILE A 668 13.16 -0.10 -24.26
CA ILE A 668 14.27 -0.60 -23.43
C ILE A 668 15.55 -0.72 -24.26
N PHE A 669 15.42 -1.14 -25.51
CA PHE A 669 16.53 -1.21 -26.44
C PHE A 669 16.27 -0.28 -27.63
N GLU A 670 17.20 0.65 -27.90
CA GLU A 670 17.12 1.53 -29.08
C GLU A 670 17.15 0.75 -30.42
N VAL A 671 17.61 -0.48 -30.40
CA VAL A 671 17.80 -1.32 -31.57
C VAL A 671 17.28 -2.75 -31.32
N PRO A 672 16.71 -3.43 -32.33
CA PRO A 672 16.27 -4.82 -32.18
C PRO A 672 17.41 -5.73 -31.69
N VAL A 673 17.15 -6.53 -30.67
CA VAL A 673 18.15 -7.41 -30.02
C VAL A 673 18.33 -8.73 -30.77
N ASP A 674 17.29 -9.25 -31.42
CA ASP A 674 17.30 -10.53 -32.12
C ASP A 674 18.46 -10.72 -33.11
N PRO A 675 18.83 -9.73 -33.93
CA PRO A 675 20.01 -9.87 -34.79
C PRO A 675 21.31 -10.09 -34.02
N LEU A 676 21.45 -9.52 -32.82
CA LEU A 676 22.63 -9.75 -31.98
C LEU A 676 22.63 -11.15 -31.38
N LEU A 677 21.47 -11.61 -30.90
CA LEU A 677 21.33 -12.97 -30.37
C LEU A 677 21.68 -14.01 -31.43
N ARG A 678 21.18 -13.85 -32.67
CA ARG A 678 21.54 -14.71 -33.80
C ARG A 678 23.04 -14.66 -34.17
N LEU A 679 23.69 -13.50 -33.99
CA LEU A 679 25.13 -13.41 -34.19
C LEU A 679 25.94 -14.18 -33.12
N TYR A 680 25.48 -14.17 -31.85
CA TYR A 680 26.10 -14.98 -30.79
C TYR A 680 26.03 -16.47 -31.10
N ASP A 681 24.84 -16.93 -31.50
CA ASP A 681 24.65 -18.33 -31.92
C ASP A 681 25.53 -18.68 -33.14
N ALA A 682 25.51 -17.87 -34.17
CA ALA A 682 26.30 -18.08 -35.37
C ALA A 682 27.82 -18.12 -35.11
N ALA A 683 28.34 -17.22 -34.28
CA ALA A 683 29.76 -17.07 -34.03
C ALA A 683 30.28 -18.07 -33.01
N PHE A 684 29.52 -18.36 -31.96
CA PHE A 684 30.00 -19.01 -30.76
C PHE A 684 29.27 -20.30 -30.42
N ASP A 685 28.18 -20.63 -31.15
CA ASP A 685 27.32 -21.80 -30.90
C ASP A 685 26.86 -21.84 -29.42
N ARG A 686 26.41 -20.68 -28.92
CA ARG A 686 25.89 -20.50 -27.57
C ARG A 686 24.99 -19.26 -27.45
N ASP A 687 24.18 -19.25 -26.41
CA ASP A 687 23.44 -18.08 -26.03
C ASP A 687 24.33 -16.87 -25.68
N ALA A 688 23.83 -15.68 -25.89
CA ALA A 688 24.50 -14.45 -25.44
C ALA A 688 24.57 -14.39 -23.91
N ASP A 689 25.68 -13.91 -23.37
CA ASP A 689 25.71 -13.46 -21.98
C ASP A 689 25.18 -12.04 -21.85
N GLY A 690 24.57 -11.71 -20.71
CA GLY A 690 23.84 -10.45 -20.54
C GLY A 690 24.74 -9.22 -20.67
N LYS A 691 25.95 -9.23 -20.10
CA LYS A 691 26.91 -8.12 -20.17
C LYS A 691 27.45 -7.92 -21.58
N GLY A 692 27.77 -9.02 -22.26
CA GLY A 692 28.19 -8.97 -23.65
C GLY A 692 27.09 -8.44 -24.56
N LEU A 693 25.84 -8.86 -24.34
CA LEU A 693 24.69 -8.37 -25.09
C LEU A 693 24.45 -6.87 -24.82
N GLY A 694 24.47 -6.43 -23.55
CA GLY A 694 24.37 -5.02 -23.17
C GLY A 694 25.38 -4.15 -23.88
N TYR A 695 26.67 -4.54 -23.87
CA TYR A 695 27.72 -3.84 -24.61
C TYR A 695 27.41 -3.71 -26.12
N TRP A 696 26.93 -4.78 -26.75
CA TRP A 696 26.66 -4.77 -28.19
C TRP A 696 25.37 -4.04 -28.55
N VAL A 697 24.41 -3.96 -27.68
CA VAL A 697 23.20 -3.11 -27.83
C VAL A 697 23.61 -1.64 -27.94
N GLU A 698 24.47 -1.17 -27.03
CA GLU A 698 24.99 0.20 -27.05
C GLU A 698 25.83 0.47 -28.30
N VAL A 699 26.68 -0.46 -28.68
CA VAL A 699 27.57 -0.29 -29.87
C VAL A 699 26.77 -0.32 -31.16
N LYS A 700 25.68 -1.11 -31.26
CA LYS A 700 24.88 -1.27 -32.49
C LYS A 700 24.23 0.02 -32.94
N GLY A 701 23.84 0.89 -32.04
CA GLY A 701 23.30 2.23 -32.36
C GLY A 701 24.28 3.08 -33.21
N ALA A 702 25.58 2.84 -33.06
CA ALA A 702 26.66 3.55 -33.74
C ALA A 702 27.36 2.72 -34.85
N THR A 703 27.17 1.41 -34.91
CA THR A 703 27.97 0.47 -35.70
C THR A 703 27.07 -0.53 -36.44
N GLY A 704 27.35 -0.82 -37.71
CA GLY A 704 26.59 -1.77 -38.50
C GLY A 704 26.76 -3.23 -38.02
N LEU A 705 25.71 -4.06 -38.21
CA LEU A 705 25.72 -5.47 -37.80
C LEU A 705 26.90 -6.28 -38.39
N GLY A 706 27.34 -5.96 -39.64
CA GLY A 706 28.50 -6.56 -40.26
C GLY A 706 29.82 -6.26 -39.56
N ASP A 707 29.98 -5.04 -39.02
CA ASP A 707 31.17 -4.66 -38.27
C ASP A 707 31.21 -5.35 -36.91
N ILE A 708 30.05 -5.54 -36.28
CA ILE A 708 29.91 -6.34 -35.04
C ILE A 708 30.27 -7.80 -35.31
N ALA A 709 29.73 -8.38 -36.40
CA ALA A 709 30.07 -9.76 -36.82
C ALA A 709 31.57 -9.92 -37.08
N ASN A 710 32.22 -8.94 -37.73
CA ASN A 710 33.66 -8.94 -37.91
C ASN A 710 34.41 -8.86 -36.56
N SER A 711 33.88 -8.11 -35.58
CA SER A 711 34.46 -8.05 -34.24
C SER A 711 34.35 -9.40 -33.52
N PHE A 712 33.21 -10.11 -33.68
CA PHE A 712 33.04 -11.49 -33.17
C PHE A 712 34.06 -12.46 -33.76
N ILE A 713 34.22 -12.44 -35.08
CA ILE A 713 35.19 -13.29 -35.81
C ILE A 713 36.62 -12.98 -35.37
N ALA A 714 36.95 -11.72 -35.09
CA ALA A 714 38.27 -11.29 -34.64
C ALA A 714 38.51 -11.56 -33.14
N SER A 715 37.51 -12.00 -32.38
CA SER A 715 37.64 -12.24 -30.94
C SER A 715 38.55 -13.40 -30.60
N ALA A 716 39.07 -13.39 -29.36
CA ALA A 716 39.85 -14.51 -28.82
C ALA A 716 38.97 -15.76 -28.63
N GLU A 717 37.67 -15.60 -28.37
CA GLU A 717 36.69 -16.69 -28.22
C GLU A 717 36.51 -17.41 -29.55
N PHE A 718 36.17 -16.71 -30.61
CA PHE A 718 35.97 -17.29 -31.95
C PHE A 718 37.25 -18.01 -32.44
N SER A 719 38.38 -17.33 -32.33
CA SER A 719 39.66 -17.91 -32.74
C SER A 719 40.12 -19.11 -31.88
N GLY A 720 39.75 -19.14 -30.60
CA GLY A 720 40.01 -20.24 -29.67
C GLY A 720 39.16 -21.47 -29.98
N GLN A 721 37.92 -21.29 -30.40
CA GLN A 721 37.02 -22.39 -30.77
C GLN A 721 37.26 -22.92 -32.19
N ASN A 722 37.47 -22.02 -33.15
CA ASN A 722 37.42 -22.35 -34.57
C ASN A 722 38.78 -22.20 -35.26
N GLY A 723 39.77 -21.56 -34.61
CA GLY A 723 41.02 -21.18 -35.26
C GLY A 723 40.84 -20.07 -36.30
N ASN A 724 41.86 -19.90 -37.16
CA ASN A 724 41.73 -19.03 -38.34
C ASN A 724 41.14 -19.82 -39.49
N LEU A 725 39.86 -19.60 -39.79
CA LEU A 725 39.17 -20.34 -40.83
C LEU A 725 39.46 -19.77 -42.22
N GLU A 726 39.79 -20.63 -43.18
CA GLU A 726 39.75 -20.33 -44.60
C GLU A 726 38.28 -20.22 -45.05
N ASN A 727 38.02 -19.50 -46.15
CA ASN A 727 36.68 -19.19 -46.63
C ASN A 727 35.75 -20.42 -46.74
N GLU A 728 36.30 -21.58 -47.14
CA GLU A 728 35.49 -22.81 -47.30
C GLU A 728 35.02 -23.35 -45.93
N ALA A 729 35.93 -23.46 -45.00
CA ALA A 729 35.61 -23.91 -43.63
C ALA A 729 34.68 -22.94 -42.90
N PHE A 730 34.82 -21.62 -43.16
CA PHE A 730 33.94 -20.61 -42.59
C PHE A 730 32.50 -20.76 -43.10
N VAL A 731 32.32 -20.99 -44.43
CA VAL A 731 30.98 -21.21 -44.99
C VAL A 731 30.33 -22.48 -44.41
N GLU A 732 31.15 -23.58 -44.26
CA GLU A 732 30.67 -24.81 -43.65
C GLU A 732 30.23 -24.60 -42.19
N LEU A 733 30.99 -23.82 -41.43
CA LEU A 733 30.64 -23.44 -40.06
C LEU A 733 29.31 -22.70 -40.03
N MET A 734 29.08 -21.72 -40.91
CA MET A 734 27.81 -20.98 -40.97
C MET A 734 26.61 -21.86 -41.27
N TYR A 735 26.76 -22.81 -42.23
CA TYR A 735 25.71 -23.80 -42.48
C TYR A 735 25.42 -24.70 -41.28
N SER A 736 26.45 -25.07 -40.53
CA SER A 736 26.33 -25.90 -39.34
C SER A 736 25.68 -25.13 -38.16
N ASN A 737 26.21 -23.95 -37.83
CA ASN A 737 25.77 -23.22 -36.63
C ASN A 737 24.43 -22.49 -36.85
N VAL A 738 24.25 -21.90 -38.04
CA VAL A 738 23.07 -21.01 -38.27
C VAL A 738 21.89 -21.78 -38.88
N LEU A 739 22.15 -22.77 -39.77
CA LEU A 739 21.12 -23.48 -40.50
C LEU A 739 21.00 -24.96 -40.09
N GLU A 740 21.77 -25.41 -39.11
CA GLU A 740 21.77 -26.78 -38.54
C GLU A 740 21.81 -27.90 -39.58
N ARG A 741 22.47 -27.67 -40.74
CA ARG A 741 22.58 -28.61 -41.83
C ARG A 741 23.85 -28.53 -42.62
N GLU A 742 24.17 -29.56 -43.38
CA GLU A 742 25.27 -29.53 -44.33
C GLU A 742 25.01 -28.53 -45.49
N ALA A 743 26.05 -27.89 -45.97
CA ALA A 743 25.97 -26.98 -47.11
C ALA A 743 25.57 -27.69 -48.38
N ASP A 744 24.52 -27.20 -49.06
CA ASP A 744 24.24 -27.64 -50.44
C ASP A 744 25.27 -27.01 -51.41
N SER A 745 25.47 -27.71 -52.56
CA SER A 745 26.53 -27.32 -53.51
C SER A 745 26.32 -25.90 -54.08
N ALA A 746 25.08 -25.50 -54.34
CA ALA A 746 24.79 -24.20 -54.95
C ALA A 746 24.93 -23.04 -53.95
N GLY A 747 24.45 -23.20 -52.72
CA GLY A 747 24.61 -22.24 -51.64
C GLY A 747 26.07 -22.09 -51.23
N LYS A 748 26.80 -23.17 -51.10
CA LYS A 748 28.25 -23.16 -50.82
C LYS A 748 29.02 -22.40 -51.89
N GLU A 749 28.73 -22.68 -53.20
CA GLU A 749 29.38 -21.97 -54.31
C GLU A 749 29.05 -20.49 -54.33
N TYR A 750 27.81 -20.11 -54.00
CA TYR A 750 27.38 -18.71 -53.92
C TYR A 750 28.19 -17.93 -52.86
N TRP A 751 28.24 -18.45 -51.62
CA TRP A 751 28.93 -17.77 -50.57
C TRP A 751 30.45 -17.74 -50.71
N LEU A 752 31.04 -18.81 -51.23
CA LEU A 752 32.47 -18.84 -51.59
C LEU A 752 32.80 -17.81 -52.67
N ASN A 753 31.95 -17.63 -53.65
CA ASN A 753 32.10 -16.59 -54.66
C ASN A 753 32.07 -15.16 -54.05
N GLN A 754 31.16 -14.89 -53.09
CA GLN A 754 31.11 -13.61 -52.40
C GLN A 754 32.45 -13.32 -51.64
N LEU A 755 32.90 -14.26 -50.83
CA LEU A 755 34.17 -14.15 -50.09
C LEU A 755 35.37 -13.99 -50.99
N ASN A 756 35.47 -14.77 -52.08
CA ASN A 756 36.58 -14.68 -53.03
C ASN A 756 36.58 -13.41 -53.88
N ASN A 757 35.45 -12.73 -53.98
CA ASN A 757 35.30 -11.41 -54.59
C ASN A 757 35.50 -10.22 -53.62
N GLY A 758 35.90 -10.53 -52.36
CA GLY A 758 36.29 -9.52 -51.38
C GLY A 758 35.17 -9.05 -50.43
N VAL A 759 34.04 -9.75 -50.38
CA VAL A 759 33.07 -9.59 -49.29
C VAL A 759 33.72 -10.21 -48.04
N ASP A 760 33.68 -9.47 -46.93
CA ASP A 760 34.25 -9.92 -45.66
C ASP A 760 33.38 -11.00 -44.98
N GLN A 761 33.99 -11.79 -44.08
CA GLN A 761 33.32 -12.87 -43.37
C GLN A 761 32.17 -12.38 -42.48
N GLY A 762 32.27 -11.20 -41.85
CA GLY A 762 31.21 -10.64 -41.05
C GLY A 762 29.96 -10.32 -41.87
N THR A 763 30.12 -9.75 -43.07
CA THR A 763 29.02 -9.54 -44.01
C THR A 763 28.34 -10.85 -44.42
N VAL A 764 29.12 -11.90 -44.63
CA VAL A 764 28.61 -13.24 -44.95
C VAL A 764 27.86 -13.85 -43.76
N MET A 765 28.41 -13.74 -42.55
CA MET A 765 27.74 -14.18 -41.31
C MET A 765 26.36 -13.51 -41.16
N VAL A 766 26.27 -12.19 -41.31
CA VAL A 766 25.00 -11.45 -41.31
C VAL A 766 24.05 -11.95 -42.38
N GLY A 767 24.56 -12.27 -43.60
CA GLY A 767 23.75 -12.85 -44.68
C GLY A 767 23.15 -14.22 -44.33
N PHE A 768 23.77 -14.99 -43.45
CA PHE A 768 23.22 -16.24 -42.91
C PHE A 768 22.24 -15.95 -41.78
N THR A 769 22.59 -15.16 -40.79
CA THR A 769 21.75 -14.90 -39.59
C THR A 769 20.45 -14.14 -39.91
N GLU A 770 20.49 -13.30 -40.93
CA GLU A 770 19.31 -12.54 -41.39
C GLU A 770 18.59 -13.19 -42.59
N SER A 771 18.86 -14.45 -42.89
CA SER A 771 18.13 -15.20 -43.87
C SER A 771 16.76 -15.66 -43.36
N ASP A 772 15.77 -15.80 -44.29
CA ASP A 772 14.44 -16.32 -43.94
C ASP A 772 14.53 -17.71 -43.26
N GLU A 773 15.51 -18.56 -43.70
CA GLU A 773 15.74 -19.89 -43.13
C GLU A 773 16.22 -19.81 -41.67
N SER A 774 17.19 -18.94 -41.35
CA SER A 774 17.66 -18.72 -40.01
C SER A 774 16.57 -18.13 -39.10
N MET A 775 15.85 -17.12 -39.56
CA MET A 775 14.75 -16.51 -38.79
C MET A 775 13.65 -17.52 -38.42
N MET A 776 13.39 -18.51 -39.29
CA MET A 776 12.43 -19.59 -38.98
C MET A 776 12.97 -20.61 -37.96
N LEU A 777 14.28 -20.81 -37.89
CA LEU A 777 14.93 -21.73 -36.94
C LEU A 777 15.07 -21.08 -35.55
N PHE A 778 15.42 -19.80 -35.53
CA PHE A 778 15.66 -19.05 -34.30
C PHE A 778 14.35 -18.65 -33.58
N GLY A 779 13.25 -18.48 -34.29
CA GLY A 779 11.93 -18.01 -33.85
C GLY A 779 11.17 -18.92 -33.02
#